data_cd2b8e8c3fe0e0387174c8f85fc78de8
#
_entry.id   cd2b8e8c3fe0e0387174c8f85fc78de8
#
_cell.length_a   1.000
_cell.length_b   1.000
_cell.length_c   1.000
_cell.angle_alpha   90.00
_cell.angle_beta   90.00
_cell.angle_gamma   90.00
#
_symmetry.space_group_name_H-M   'P 1'
#
loop_
_entity.id
_entity.type
_entity.pdbx_description
1 polymer ?
#
loop_
_entity_poly.entity_id
_entity_poly.type
_entity_poly.pdbx_seq_one_letter_code
_entity_poly.pdbx_strand_id
1 'polypeptide(L)'
;MKYSTTLLPSAIAMSLAFAAQAQDSAGAQATDLDAVQVVGIRASLEKSLDTKRNNTGISEAITAEDIGKFPSTNVAEALSQIPGVTLDRRFGQGERVSIDGTDPSLNLSFLDGHPLAQAIWLYGEQPSRGFDYTLLAPQILGRAEILKSSEARLTEGSLGGTVLMHTRQPLDLKVNEVAASIGYSDSDQASQDKPNAALLYSWKNAAETFGIAVSAQHYEERVDRRGMEVFGYVPARTFANAAGGVPADADVPNSINAAWFQQDRERDSAVVNLQLTPSDALEFNLSGLYINENFDNYNQSMYSFLTWNPGTVAAVDQLGGVRNGVVTSGHSSANANANANANANASPLGGTVIYDNNVRESEVTTKGLDLRGAFRGDVWGLNGQVGQSKSENTDLSQYFIEPFYNGGFSWDTRRGIRFDDPAAARDPANWGSAGGWFGNNGIFSTESKDTYGQLDFNLQFDGVFNQLLFGVRHGKHDERFELNVYGGVTPGKLADVGTIGLTDLQDFYPDHGQHVQAGRNNVLNWIRNSPIDDNAPDPASYLNNSWALEQTNNAAYAQLNFSGGGLRGNLGVRYVDSKTEGSGFVYSGTPSLANADSLWQTRTRKEDFLLPSLTLSYDTSDDWVFRFAAAKVIAWAPYNQMVNNTFLNDTTLTGSGGNAELSPYESWNFNLSAEYYFAQQAVVAWSLFYKKINNYIDTSASVERQYNALRDTAPQSWAQLVGSNGCTADGYCDYSIQRPRNAGDGKVKGFNISFQQPFGDSGFGLTANYTYAAGENNTGDALPYQSRNSIAFSPYYEKGPLNARLTYNWRDSYLAGGYVAGAAPASVDDYAELCASVGYAFSPNWSLQVDAQNLLDEQYLQYLGDKDHLTGRYRSGRRYMASLHLKF
;
A
#
# COMPACT_ATOMS: atom_id res chain seq x y z
N MET A 1 -12.54 -9.18 -23.11
CA MET A 1 -13.27 -8.57 -24.28
C MET A 1 -12.69 -7.18 -24.51
N LYS A 2 -12.03 -6.97 -25.65
CA LYS A 2 -11.36 -5.72 -26.00
C LYS A 2 -12.38 -4.67 -26.47
N TYR A 3 -12.83 -3.78 -25.60
CA TYR A 3 -13.65 -2.62 -25.95
C TYR A 3 -13.40 -1.42 -25.05
N SER A 4 -12.18 -1.01 -24.78
CA SER A 4 -11.95 0.22 -23.98
C SER A 4 -11.02 1.27 -24.62
N THR A 5 -10.27 0.92 -25.65
CA THR A 5 -9.22 1.81 -26.19
C THR A 5 -9.69 2.88 -27.18
N THR A 6 -10.99 2.93 -27.54
CA THR A 6 -11.49 3.85 -28.59
C THR A 6 -12.20 5.11 -28.08
N LEU A 7 -12.52 5.21 -26.80
CA LEU A 7 -13.30 6.37 -26.28
C LEU A 7 -12.42 7.57 -25.87
N LEU A 8 -11.25 7.34 -25.31
CA LEU A 8 -10.38 8.43 -24.85
C LEU A 8 -9.79 9.27 -26.01
N PRO A 9 -9.23 8.66 -27.09
CA PRO A 9 -8.77 9.44 -28.24
C PRO A 9 -9.88 10.25 -28.91
N SER A 10 -11.11 9.72 -28.93
CA SER A 10 -12.27 10.43 -29.50
C SER A 10 -12.72 11.60 -28.64
N ALA A 11 -12.64 11.49 -27.31
CA ALA A 11 -12.95 12.58 -26.39
C ALA A 11 -11.92 13.73 -26.46
N ILE A 12 -10.63 13.40 -26.62
CA ILE A 12 -9.56 14.38 -26.80
C ILE A 12 -9.69 15.11 -28.15
N ALA A 13 -10.04 14.39 -29.22
CA ALA A 13 -10.26 15.01 -30.54
C ALA A 13 -11.50 15.92 -30.55
N MET A 14 -12.58 15.57 -29.83
CA MET A 14 -13.75 16.45 -29.70
C MET A 14 -13.47 17.69 -28.87
N SER A 15 -12.70 17.58 -27.79
CA SER A 15 -12.35 18.75 -26.95
C SER A 15 -11.49 19.78 -27.69
N LEU A 16 -10.58 19.34 -28.55
CA LEU A 16 -9.79 20.22 -29.41
C LEU A 16 -10.63 20.97 -30.47
N ALA A 17 -11.71 20.36 -30.95
CA ALA A 17 -12.64 20.98 -31.93
C ALA A 17 -13.52 22.07 -31.27
N PHE A 18 -13.89 21.92 -29.97
CA PHE A 18 -14.67 22.91 -29.25
C PHE A 18 -13.83 24.10 -28.77
N ALA A 19 -12.55 23.90 -28.46
CA ALA A 19 -11.65 25.00 -28.08
C ALA A 19 -11.44 26.05 -29.20
N ALA A 20 -11.54 25.65 -30.47
CA ALA A 20 -11.42 26.54 -31.63
C ALA A 20 -12.62 27.48 -31.84
N GLN A 21 -13.78 27.20 -31.23
CA GLN A 21 -14.99 28.04 -31.35
C GLN A 21 -15.23 28.98 -30.17
N ALA A 22 -14.45 28.90 -29.08
CA ALA A 22 -14.62 29.75 -27.88
C ALA A 22 -13.97 31.12 -27.97
N GLN A 23 -13.35 31.48 -29.07
CA GLN A 23 -12.51 32.69 -29.18
C GLN A 23 -13.28 33.99 -29.59
N ASP A 24 -14.60 33.93 -29.80
CA ASP A 24 -15.33 35.10 -30.39
C ASP A 24 -16.39 35.77 -29.48
N SER A 25 -16.32 35.60 -28.15
CA SER A 25 -17.26 36.33 -27.27
C SER A 25 -16.59 36.99 -26.05
N ALA A 26 -15.59 37.83 -26.28
CA ALA A 26 -15.01 38.68 -25.24
C ALA A 26 -15.64 40.09 -25.29
N GLY A 27 -16.61 40.35 -24.43
CA GLY A 27 -17.25 41.66 -24.31
C GLY A 27 -18.08 41.85 -23.03
N ALA A 28 -17.49 41.65 -21.84
CA ALA A 28 -17.98 42.25 -20.60
C ALA A 28 -16.83 42.34 -19.58
N GLN A 29 -16.57 43.58 -19.09
CA GLN A 29 -15.57 43.80 -18.05
C GLN A 29 -15.93 43.04 -16.78
N ALA A 30 -15.19 41.98 -16.50
CA ALA A 30 -15.16 41.38 -15.16
C ALA A 30 -14.10 42.11 -14.34
N THR A 31 -14.47 42.47 -13.13
CA THR A 31 -13.54 42.94 -12.09
C THR A 31 -12.43 41.91 -11.91
N ASP A 32 -11.19 42.38 -12.00
CA ASP A 32 -9.95 41.62 -11.80
C ASP A 32 -9.95 40.87 -10.46
N LEU A 33 -10.45 39.65 -10.48
CA LEU A 33 -10.02 38.59 -9.55
C LEU A 33 -8.92 37.86 -10.33
N ASP A 34 -7.72 37.91 -9.79
CA ASP A 34 -6.46 37.46 -10.38
C ASP A 34 -6.63 36.33 -11.39
N ALA A 35 -6.19 36.61 -12.61
CA ALA A 35 -5.98 35.61 -13.63
C ALA A 35 -5.29 34.40 -12.96
N VAL A 36 -5.89 33.21 -13.02
CA VAL A 36 -5.21 31.97 -12.64
C VAL A 36 -4.05 31.81 -13.63
N GLN A 37 -2.96 32.54 -13.34
CA GLN A 37 -1.64 32.20 -13.90
C GLN A 37 -1.40 30.73 -13.64
N VAL A 38 -0.59 30.08 -14.47
CA VAL A 38 0.07 28.82 -14.11
C VAL A 38 0.61 29.03 -12.71
N VAL A 39 -0.11 28.55 -11.68
CA VAL A 39 0.22 28.85 -10.29
C VAL A 39 1.55 28.18 -10.03
N GLY A 40 2.58 28.95 -9.77
CA GLY A 40 3.93 28.46 -9.57
C GLY A 40 4.08 27.69 -8.26
N ILE A 41 5.23 27.12 -8.04
CA ILE A 41 5.61 26.44 -6.79
C ILE A 41 5.37 27.38 -5.59
N ARG A 42 5.72 28.67 -5.71
CA ARG A 42 5.55 29.69 -4.65
C ARG A 42 4.10 29.89 -4.25
N ALA A 43 3.22 30.05 -5.20
CA ALA A 43 1.80 30.32 -4.92
C ALA A 43 1.10 29.07 -4.34
N SER A 44 1.52 27.87 -4.77
CA SER A 44 1.07 26.63 -4.17
C SER A 44 1.49 26.51 -2.70
N LEU A 45 2.75 26.80 -2.40
CA LEU A 45 3.29 26.79 -1.03
C LEU A 45 2.61 27.86 -0.15
N GLU A 46 2.30 29.04 -0.68
CA GLU A 46 1.55 30.09 0.04
C GLU A 46 0.15 29.59 0.41
N LYS A 47 -0.60 29.04 -0.54
CA LYS A 47 -1.96 28.52 -0.32
C LYS A 47 -1.96 27.36 0.69
N SER A 48 -0.93 26.52 0.66
CA SER A 48 -0.74 25.45 1.65
C SER A 48 -0.49 26.02 3.05
N LEU A 49 0.33 27.08 3.18
CA LEU A 49 0.56 27.78 4.44
C LEU A 49 -0.69 28.49 4.96
N ASP A 50 -1.48 29.12 4.10
CA ASP A 50 -2.73 29.75 4.47
C ASP A 50 -3.73 28.72 5.02
N THR A 51 -3.83 27.56 4.36
CA THR A 51 -4.67 26.46 4.85
C THR A 51 -4.21 26.00 6.24
N LYS A 52 -2.90 25.78 6.44
CA LYS A 52 -2.31 25.39 7.72
C LYS A 52 -2.59 26.44 8.81
N ARG A 53 -2.35 27.72 8.50
CA ARG A 53 -2.50 28.84 9.45
C ARG A 53 -3.96 29.00 9.90
N ASN A 54 -4.91 28.85 8.97
CA ASN A 54 -6.33 29.06 9.24
C ASN A 54 -6.99 27.90 10.01
N ASN A 55 -6.42 26.68 9.94
CA ASN A 55 -6.92 25.55 10.71
C ASN A 55 -6.74 25.79 12.21
N THR A 56 -7.71 25.35 13.02
CA THR A 56 -7.59 25.38 14.49
C THR A 56 -6.68 24.26 14.98
N GLY A 57 -6.82 23.07 14.41
CA GLY A 57 -6.00 21.91 14.72
C GLY A 57 -4.62 21.94 14.05
N ILE A 58 -3.78 20.96 14.41
CA ILE A 58 -2.49 20.74 13.77
C ILE A 58 -2.71 20.00 12.47
N SER A 59 -2.46 20.67 11.36
CA SER A 59 -2.67 20.14 10.00
C SER A 59 -1.58 20.59 9.05
N GLU A 60 -1.45 19.85 7.96
CA GLU A 60 -0.60 20.18 6.82
C GLU A 60 -1.44 20.06 5.54
N ALA A 61 -1.10 20.83 4.52
CA ALA A 61 -1.81 20.78 3.25
C ALA A 61 -0.83 20.79 2.07
N ILE A 62 -1.27 20.20 0.96
CA ILE A 62 -0.60 20.24 -0.33
C ILE A 62 -1.65 20.49 -1.42
N THR A 63 -1.36 21.35 -2.36
CA THR A 63 -2.32 21.72 -3.41
C THR A 63 -2.12 20.92 -4.67
N ALA A 64 -3.10 20.96 -5.58
CA ALA A 64 -3.08 20.26 -6.85
C ALA A 64 -1.89 20.62 -7.74
N GLU A 65 -1.47 21.89 -7.69
CA GLU A 65 -0.34 22.36 -8.46
C GLU A 65 0.96 21.70 -8.00
N ASP A 66 1.13 21.49 -6.71
CA ASP A 66 2.25 20.73 -6.19
C ASP A 66 2.09 19.24 -6.48
N ILE A 67 0.90 18.66 -6.25
CA ILE A 67 0.60 17.25 -6.57
C ILE A 67 0.93 16.95 -8.05
N GLY A 68 0.62 17.87 -8.97
CA GLY A 68 0.89 17.71 -10.41
C GLY A 68 2.32 18.08 -10.85
N LYS A 69 3.11 18.76 -10.01
CA LYS A 69 4.48 19.23 -10.33
C LYS A 69 5.58 18.50 -9.55
N PHE A 70 5.24 17.69 -8.57
CA PHE A 70 6.17 16.68 -8.09
C PHE A 70 6.32 15.61 -9.16
N PRO A 71 7.47 14.97 -9.27
CA PRO A 71 7.61 13.76 -10.06
C PRO A 71 6.81 12.62 -9.41
N SER A 72 5.49 12.82 -9.30
CA SER A 72 4.60 11.95 -8.55
C SER A 72 3.78 11.11 -9.51
N THR A 73 4.03 9.82 -9.50
CA THR A 73 3.20 8.84 -10.19
C THR A 73 1.90 8.58 -9.43
N ASN A 74 1.90 8.89 -8.11
CA ASN A 74 0.73 8.75 -7.23
C ASN A 74 0.73 9.82 -6.12
N VAL A 75 -0.36 9.87 -5.36
CA VAL A 75 -0.60 10.87 -4.31
C VAL A 75 0.36 10.71 -3.12
N ALA A 76 0.77 9.48 -2.77
CA ALA A 76 1.67 9.24 -1.64
C ALA A 76 3.02 9.95 -1.82
N GLU A 77 3.56 9.98 -3.05
CA GLU A 77 4.82 10.66 -3.35
C GLU A 77 4.76 12.15 -3.03
N ALA A 78 3.65 12.80 -3.35
CA ALA A 78 3.42 14.19 -2.97
C ALA A 78 3.30 14.36 -1.45
N LEU A 79 2.56 13.47 -0.77
CA LEU A 79 2.39 13.50 0.68
C LEU A 79 3.69 13.30 1.45
N SER A 80 4.72 12.64 0.87
CA SER A 80 6.03 12.44 1.51
C SER A 80 6.79 13.75 1.81
N GLN A 81 6.38 14.85 1.19
CA GLN A 81 6.93 16.19 1.45
C GLN A 81 6.37 16.82 2.72
N ILE A 82 5.33 16.25 3.30
CA ILE A 82 4.69 16.72 4.52
C ILE A 82 5.50 16.25 5.74
N PRO A 83 5.77 17.12 6.74
CA PRO A 83 6.46 16.74 7.98
C PRO A 83 5.79 15.54 8.65
N GLY A 84 6.56 14.56 9.09
CA GLY A 84 6.06 13.37 9.80
C GLY A 84 5.45 12.30 8.89
N VAL A 85 5.50 12.47 7.57
CA VAL A 85 5.01 11.48 6.62
C VAL A 85 6.17 10.67 6.05
N THR A 86 6.03 9.34 6.10
CA THR A 86 6.95 8.39 5.46
C THR A 86 6.18 7.38 4.63
N LEU A 87 6.83 6.83 3.59
CA LEU A 87 6.19 5.93 2.63
C LEU A 87 6.70 4.51 2.75
N ASP A 88 5.83 3.54 2.54
CA ASP A 88 6.22 2.18 2.17
C ASP A 88 6.44 2.10 0.66
N ARG A 89 7.59 1.50 0.24
CA ARG A 89 8.08 1.51 -1.16
C ARG A 89 8.48 0.12 -1.65
N ARG A 90 7.75 -0.89 -1.27
CA ARG A 90 8.10 -2.29 -1.58
C ARG A 90 8.34 -2.55 -3.07
N PHE A 91 7.61 -1.89 -3.97
CA PHE A 91 7.77 -2.01 -5.42
C PHE A 91 8.37 -0.77 -6.08
N GLY A 92 9.14 0.03 -5.32
CA GLY A 92 9.84 1.23 -5.79
C GLY A 92 8.97 2.47 -5.95
N GLN A 93 7.66 2.39 -5.66
CA GLN A 93 6.74 3.52 -5.53
C GLN A 93 6.21 3.61 -4.11
N GLY A 94 5.78 4.80 -3.68
CA GLY A 94 5.05 4.97 -2.44
C GLY A 94 3.66 4.35 -2.54
N GLU A 95 3.40 3.32 -1.75
CA GLU A 95 2.11 2.63 -1.73
C GLU A 95 1.24 3.12 -0.59
N ARG A 96 1.78 3.12 0.63
CA ARG A 96 1.07 3.44 1.87
C ARG A 96 1.80 4.51 2.66
N VAL A 97 1.04 5.26 3.47
CA VAL A 97 1.52 6.43 4.22
C VAL A 97 1.51 6.14 5.71
N SER A 98 2.67 6.27 6.35
CA SER A 98 2.82 6.35 7.81
C SER A 98 2.81 7.82 8.24
N ILE A 99 2.06 8.17 9.29
CA ILE A 99 1.96 9.54 9.83
C ILE A 99 2.48 9.54 11.26
N ASP A 100 3.49 10.38 11.54
CA ASP A 100 4.15 10.52 12.84
C ASP A 100 4.57 9.15 13.43
N GLY A 101 5.08 8.25 12.56
CA GLY A 101 5.59 6.94 12.95
C GLY A 101 4.53 5.92 13.32
N THR A 102 3.29 6.04 12.86
CA THR A 102 2.25 5.04 13.05
C THR A 102 2.13 4.12 11.84
N ASP A 103 1.73 2.87 12.07
CA ASP A 103 1.42 1.92 11.01
C ASP A 103 0.39 2.52 10.03
N PRO A 104 0.56 2.38 8.70
CA PRO A 104 -0.39 2.86 7.71
C PRO A 104 -1.83 2.41 7.93
N SER A 105 -2.05 1.20 8.47
CA SER A 105 -3.39 0.67 8.77
C SER A 105 -4.11 1.40 9.91
N LEU A 106 -3.40 2.22 10.68
CA LEU A 106 -3.93 3.04 11.77
C LEU A 106 -4.21 4.49 11.36
N ASN A 107 -4.14 4.80 10.07
CA ASN A 107 -4.47 6.09 9.48
C ASN A 107 -5.74 5.98 8.63
N LEU A 108 -6.47 7.07 8.50
CA LEU A 108 -7.64 7.13 7.62
C LEU A 108 -7.36 7.99 6.39
N SER A 109 -7.96 7.60 5.26
CA SER A 109 -7.93 8.38 4.03
C SER A 109 -9.35 8.56 3.51
N PHE A 110 -9.71 9.79 3.20
CA PHE A 110 -11.02 10.17 2.69
C PHE A 110 -10.88 10.93 1.37
N LEU A 111 -11.78 10.68 0.45
CA LEU A 111 -11.98 11.48 -0.75
C LEU A 111 -13.27 12.29 -0.58
N ASP A 112 -13.19 13.61 -0.66
CA ASP A 112 -14.33 14.52 -0.46
C ASP A 112 -15.16 14.25 0.82
N GLY A 113 -14.49 13.81 1.91
CA GLY A 113 -15.10 13.55 3.20
C GLY A 113 -15.70 12.15 3.38
N HIS A 114 -15.53 11.26 2.41
CA HIS A 114 -16.03 9.88 2.49
C HIS A 114 -14.91 8.83 2.32
N PRO A 115 -15.06 7.63 2.91
CA PRO A 115 -14.12 6.55 2.71
C PRO A 115 -14.15 6.07 1.25
N LEU A 116 -13.00 5.63 0.77
CA LEU A 116 -12.85 5.00 -0.54
C LEU A 116 -12.50 3.54 -0.35
N ALA A 117 -13.38 2.65 -0.82
CA ALA A 117 -13.16 1.22 -0.80
C ALA A 117 -11.96 0.83 -1.68
N GLN A 118 -11.23 -0.21 -1.30
CA GLN A 118 -10.06 -0.71 -2.04
C GLN A 118 -10.01 -2.23 -2.00
N ALA A 119 -9.78 -2.87 -3.14
CA ALA A 119 -9.50 -4.29 -3.26
C ALA A 119 -7.99 -4.51 -3.45
N ILE A 120 -7.49 -5.70 -3.11
CA ILE A 120 -6.08 -6.03 -3.31
C ILE A 120 -5.78 -6.27 -4.79
N TRP A 121 -4.57 -5.93 -5.21
CA TRP A 121 -4.07 -6.19 -6.56
C TRP A 121 -2.95 -7.25 -6.58
N LEU A 122 -2.30 -7.51 -5.45
CA LEU A 122 -1.16 -8.42 -5.36
C LEU A 122 -1.60 -9.79 -4.84
N TYR A 123 -1.33 -10.84 -5.59
CA TYR A 123 -1.57 -12.23 -5.20
C TYR A 123 -0.81 -12.57 -3.90
N GLY A 124 -1.51 -13.15 -2.92
CA GLY A 124 -0.98 -13.53 -1.62
C GLY A 124 -1.03 -12.41 -0.57
N GLU A 125 -1.44 -11.21 -0.92
CA GLU A 125 -1.69 -10.13 0.04
C GLU A 125 -3.05 -10.29 0.73
N GLN A 126 -3.21 -9.64 1.89
CA GLN A 126 -4.49 -9.57 2.61
C GLN A 126 -5.05 -8.15 2.52
N PRO A 127 -6.37 -7.98 2.43
CA PRO A 127 -7.00 -6.67 2.53
C PRO A 127 -6.54 -5.89 3.76
N SER A 128 -6.23 -4.62 3.58
CA SER A 128 -5.66 -3.73 4.61
C SER A 128 -6.54 -2.51 4.83
N ARG A 129 -6.54 -1.96 6.05
CA ARG A 129 -7.16 -0.66 6.36
C ARG A 129 -6.31 0.51 5.87
N GLY A 130 -5.00 0.30 5.69
CA GLY A 130 -4.11 1.31 5.13
C GLY A 130 -4.37 1.53 3.65
N PHE A 131 -4.70 2.78 3.28
CA PHE A 131 -5.04 3.10 1.89
C PHE A 131 -3.82 2.93 0.97
N ASP A 132 -4.02 2.23 -0.15
CA ASP A 132 -3.04 2.10 -1.22
C ASP A 132 -3.21 3.24 -2.21
N TYR A 133 -2.29 4.20 -2.15
CA TYR A 133 -2.34 5.41 -3.00
C TYR A 133 -1.95 5.16 -4.45
N THR A 134 -1.46 3.97 -4.80
CA THR A 134 -1.22 3.60 -6.21
C THR A 134 -2.53 3.49 -6.98
N LEU A 135 -3.64 3.21 -6.28
CA LEU A 135 -4.98 3.10 -6.84
C LEU A 135 -5.61 4.46 -7.17
N LEU A 136 -4.96 5.59 -6.86
CA LEU A 136 -5.57 6.92 -7.02
C LEU A 136 -4.74 7.84 -7.93
N ALA A 137 -5.38 8.34 -8.96
CA ALA A 137 -4.78 9.29 -9.90
C ALA A 137 -4.57 10.66 -9.23
N PRO A 138 -3.35 11.22 -9.19
CA PRO A 138 -3.12 12.54 -8.59
C PRO A 138 -3.83 13.66 -9.34
N GLN A 139 -4.09 13.52 -10.63
CA GLN A 139 -4.70 14.54 -11.48
C GLN A 139 -6.18 14.83 -11.19
N ILE A 140 -6.88 13.88 -10.52
CA ILE A 140 -8.27 14.10 -10.11
C ILE A 140 -8.39 14.99 -8.88
N LEU A 141 -7.30 15.19 -8.13
CA LEU A 141 -7.31 15.95 -6.89
C LEU A 141 -7.13 17.46 -7.11
N GLY A 142 -7.80 18.24 -6.29
CA GLY A 142 -7.60 19.68 -6.13
C GLY A 142 -6.66 20.04 -4.98
N ARG A 143 -6.69 19.26 -3.89
CA ARG A 143 -5.78 19.37 -2.74
C ARG A 143 -5.83 18.11 -1.88
N ALA A 144 -4.83 17.94 -1.02
CA ALA A 144 -4.85 16.98 0.06
C ALA A 144 -4.42 17.66 1.37
N GLU A 145 -5.05 17.25 2.47
CA GLU A 145 -4.75 17.75 3.81
C GLU A 145 -4.47 16.55 4.73
N ILE A 146 -3.52 16.70 5.64
CA ILE A 146 -3.27 15.75 6.71
C ILE A 146 -3.63 16.40 8.03
N LEU A 147 -4.65 15.88 8.70
CA LEU A 147 -5.06 16.29 10.02
C LEU A 147 -4.34 15.40 11.04
N LYS A 148 -3.42 15.99 11.82
CA LYS A 148 -2.64 15.29 12.86
C LYS A 148 -3.30 15.35 14.23
N SER A 149 -4.28 16.23 14.42
CA SER A 149 -5.11 16.33 15.62
C SER A 149 -6.54 15.92 15.31
N SER A 150 -7.14 15.12 16.21
CA SER A 150 -8.53 14.66 16.08
C SER A 150 -9.50 15.64 16.73
N GLU A 151 -10.66 15.82 16.15
CA GLU A 151 -11.78 16.62 16.64
C GLU A 151 -13.06 15.76 16.65
N ALA A 152 -14.03 16.13 17.50
CA ALA A 152 -15.27 15.34 17.65
C ALA A 152 -16.08 15.21 16.34
N ARG A 153 -16.00 16.20 15.44
CA ARG A 153 -16.68 16.21 14.14
C ARG A 153 -16.07 15.24 13.12
N LEU A 154 -14.81 14.83 13.33
CA LEU A 154 -14.10 13.91 12.43
C LEU A 154 -14.51 12.47 12.68
N THR A 155 -14.51 11.67 11.63
CA THR A 155 -14.80 10.24 11.70
C THR A 155 -13.74 9.52 12.53
N GLU A 156 -14.19 8.63 13.38
CA GLU A 156 -13.34 7.74 14.19
C GLU A 156 -12.58 6.72 13.36
N GLY A 157 -11.52 6.15 13.91
CA GLY A 157 -10.72 5.08 13.28
C GLY A 157 -9.28 5.46 12.94
N SER A 158 -8.85 6.67 13.30
CA SER A 158 -7.47 7.14 13.07
C SER A 158 -6.72 7.35 14.37
N LEU A 159 -5.57 6.70 14.50
CA LEU A 159 -4.61 6.90 15.59
C LEU A 159 -3.45 7.79 15.16
N GLY A 160 -2.97 7.63 13.94
CA GLY A 160 -1.87 8.40 13.37
C GLY A 160 -2.28 9.79 12.92
N GLY A 161 -3.22 9.84 11.99
CA GLY A 161 -3.76 11.04 11.38
C GLY A 161 -4.78 10.70 10.29
N THR A 162 -5.47 11.71 9.80
CA THR A 162 -6.46 11.57 8.74
C THR A 162 -6.03 12.34 7.50
N VAL A 163 -5.96 11.66 6.36
CA VAL A 163 -5.71 12.26 5.05
C VAL A 163 -7.03 12.61 4.40
N LEU A 164 -7.27 13.88 4.13
CA LEU A 164 -8.43 14.39 3.41
C LEU A 164 -8.00 14.79 2.01
N MET A 165 -8.49 14.09 1.02
CA MET A 165 -8.30 14.39 -0.39
C MET A 165 -9.55 15.05 -0.94
N HIS A 166 -9.40 16.09 -1.74
CA HIS A 166 -10.51 16.86 -2.31
C HIS A 166 -10.39 16.88 -3.81
N THR A 167 -11.47 16.56 -4.49
CA THR A 167 -11.59 16.73 -5.94
C THR A 167 -11.81 18.19 -6.31
N ARG A 168 -11.63 18.53 -7.58
CA ARG A 168 -11.85 19.90 -8.09
C ARG A 168 -13.35 20.18 -8.21
N GLN A 169 -13.79 21.28 -7.62
CA GLN A 169 -15.19 21.70 -7.67
C GLN A 169 -15.43 22.57 -8.89
N PRO A 170 -16.53 22.36 -9.67
CA PRO A 170 -16.74 23.07 -10.94
C PRO A 170 -16.90 24.57 -10.81
N LEU A 171 -17.53 25.09 -9.74
CA LEU A 171 -17.73 26.53 -9.58
C LEU A 171 -16.45 27.27 -9.16
N ASP A 172 -15.44 26.56 -8.64
CA ASP A 172 -14.12 27.14 -8.32
C ASP A 172 -13.22 27.28 -9.56
N LEU A 173 -13.58 26.62 -10.68
CA LEU A 173 -12.84 26.64 -11.92
C LEU A 173 -13.35 27.74 -12.86
N LYS A 174 -12.56 28.09 -13.88
CA LYS A 174 -13.00 29.02 -14.91
C LYS A 174 -14.08 28.40 -15.80
N VAL A 175 -14.88 29.27 -16.43
CA VAL A 175 -15.83 28.84 -17.45
C VAL A 175 -15.07 28.26 -18.65
N ASN A 176 -15.44 27.05 -19.10
CA ASN A 176 -14.80 26.37 -20.20
C ASN A 176 -13.29 26.14 -19.99
N GLU A 177 -12.86 25.95 -18.73
CA GLU A 177 -11.46 25.60 -18.48
C GLU A 177 -11.17 24.21 -19.02
N VAL A 178 -10.13 24.12 -19.86
CA VAL A 178 -9.57 22.87 -20.36
C VAL A 178 -8.13 22.78 -19.90
N ALA A 179 -7.81 21.73 -19.14
CA ALA A 179 -6.43 21.37 -18.86
C ALA A 179 -6.17 19.94 -19.34
N ALA A 180 -5.10 19.73 -20.08
CA ALA A 180 -4.73 18.43 -20.61
C ALA A 180 -3.23 18.21 -20.47
N SER A 181 -2.82 16.96 -20.34
CA SER A 181 -1.43 16.55 -20.42
C SER A 181 -1.28 15.28 -21.24
N ILE A 182 -0.17 15.19 -21.96
CA ILE A 182 0.26 13.99 -22.65
C ILE A 182 1.74 13.79 -22.33
N GLY A 183 2.12 12.59 -21.96
CA GLY A 183 3.50 12.28 -21.59
C GLY A 183 3.86 10.82 -21.84
N TYR A 184 5.15 10.55 -21.63
CA TYR A 184 5.71 9.22 -21.67
C TYR A 184 6.55 8.99 -20.43
N SER A 185 6.46 7.79 -19.86
CA SER A 185 7.32 7.31 -18.78
C SER A 185 8.24 6.20 -19.28
N ASP A 186 9.48 6.18 -18.78
CA ASP A 186 10.50 5.18 -19.06
C ASP A 186 11.27 4.82 -17.79
N SER A 187 11.86 3.62 -17.76
CA SER A 187 12.70 3.13 -16.67
C SER A 187 13.98 2.53 -17.21
N ASP A 188 15.10 2.78 -16.56
CA ASP A 188 16.39 2.21 -16.94
C ASP A 188 16.47 0.68 -16.74
N GLN A 189 15.54 0.07 -16.02
CA GLN A 189 15.40 -1.37 -15.85
C GLN A 189 14.45 -2.01 -16.86
N ALA A 190 13.40 -1.30 -17.29
CA ALA A 190 12.28 -1.87 -18.04
C ALA A 190 12.34 -1.63 -19.56
N SER A 191 13.11 -0.64 -20.04
CA SER A 191 13.32 -0.30 -21.46
C SER A 191 12.03 -0.23 -22.32
N GLN A 192 10.93 0.30 -21.80
CA GLN A 192 9.68 0.44 -22.53
C GLN A 192 9.02 1.79 -22.23
N ASP A 193 8.86 2.59 -23.29
CA ASP A 193 8.10 3.84 -23.23
C ASP A 193 6.62 3.54 -22.97
N LYS A 194 6.04 4.14 -21.95
CA LYS A 194 4.62 3.99 -21.58
C LYS A 194 3.89 5.33 -21.70
N PRO A 195 2.74 5.38 -22.41
CA PRO A 195 1.98 6.60 -22.61
C PRO A 195 1.18 6.99 -21.36
N ASN A 196 1.05 8.30 -21.15
CA ASN A 196 0.25 8.88 -20.07
C ASN A 196 -0.56 10.05 -20.65
N ALA A 197 -1.83 10.14 -20.29
CA ALA A 197 -2.69 11.25 -20.70
C ALA A 197 -3.66 11.62 -19.58
N ALA A 198 -3.91 12.92 -19.42
CA ALA A 198 -4.95 13.40 -18.50
C ALA A 198 -5.71 14.57 -19.11
N LEU A 199 -6.98 14.70 -18.72
CA LEU A 199 -7.88 15.76 -19.15
C LEU A 199 -8.71 16.25 -17.98
N LEU A 200 -8.83 17.56 -17.85
CA LEU A 200 -9.83 18.26 -17.03
C LEU A 200 -10.64 19.17 -17.94
N TYR A 201 -11.95 19.08 -17.86
CA TYR A 201 -12.87 20.05 -18.46
C TYR A 201 -13.84 20.55 -17.42
N SER A 202 -14.05 21.85 -17.36
CA SER A 202 -15.02 22.48 -16.46
C SER A 202 -15.92 23.44 -17.24
N TRP A 203 -17.21 23.40 -16.92
CA TRP A 203 -18.19 24.34 -17.43
C TRP A 203 -19.07 24.80 -16.27
N LYS A 204 -19.46 26.09 -16.28
CA LYS A 204 -20.47 26.67 -15.39
C LYS A 204 -21.34 27.65 -16.14
N ASN A 205 -22.59 27.81 -15.68
CA ASN A 205 -23.52 28.75 -16.26
C ASN A 205 -23.13 30.21 -15.93
N ALA A 206 -23.67 31.18 -16.67
CA ALA A 206 -23.35 32.60 -16.50
C ALA A 206 -23.74 33.19 -15.12
N ALA A 207 -24.65 32.54 -14.43
CA ALA A 207 -25.06 32.94 -13.06
C ALA A 207 -24.18 32.29 -11.98
N GLU A 208 -23.25 31.42 -12.36
CA GLU A 208 -22.39 30.62 -11.48
C GLU A 208 -23.17 29.79 -10.43
N THR A 209 -24.41 29.41 -10.78
CA THR A 209 -25.28 28.60 -9.91
C THR A 209 -25.28 27.13 -10.23
N PHE A 210 -24.75 26.73 -11.38
CA PHE A 210 -24.60 25.34 -11.78
C PHE A 210 -23.31 25.14 -12.55
N GLY A 211 -22.56 24.10 -12.20
CA GLY A 211 -21.32 23.74 -12.85
C GLY A 211 -21.12 22.23 -12.97
N ILE A 212 -20.33 21.84 -13.96
CA ILE A 212 -19.88 20.47 -14.23
C ILE A 212 -18.36 20.49 -14.38
N ALA A 213 -17.68 19.56 -13.71
CA ALA A 213 -16.26 19.29 -13.96
C ALA A 213 -16.08 17.80 -14.25
N VAL A 214 -15.28 17.48 -15.26
CA VAL A 214 -14.91 16.11 -15.63
C VAL A 214 -13.39 16.02 -15.65
N SER A 215 -12.85 15.11 -14.86
CA SER A 215 -11.44 14.75 -14.86
C SER A 215 -11.29 13.32 -15.32
N ALA A 216 -10.34 13.07 -16.24
CA ALA A 216 -10.03 11.72 -16.71
C ALA A 216 -8.53 11.54 -16.84
N GLN A 217 -8.04 10.32 -16.60
CA GLN A 217 -6.64 9.95 -16.76
C GLN A 217 -6.54 8.55 -17.36
N HIS A 218 -5.60 8.41 -18.28
CA HIS A 218 -5.02 7.14 -18.69
C HIS A 218 -3.54 7.14 -18.32
N TYR A 219 -3.12 6.12 -17.60
CA TYR A 219 -1.74 5.98 -17.10
C TYR A 219 -1.25 4.57 -17.35
N GLU A 220 -0.08 4.45 -17.98
CA GLU A 220 0.63 3.19 -18.10
C GLU A 220 2.03 3.28 -17.48
N GLU A 221 2.47 2.19 -16.87
CA GLU A 221 3.81 2.05 -16.31
C GLU A 221 4.30 0.61 -16.44
N ARG A 222 5.59 0.44 -16.64
CA ARG A 222 6.30 -0.82 -16.50
C ARG A 222 7.14 -0.79 -15.24
N VAL A 223 6.88 -1.71 -14.31
CA VAL A 223 7.73 -1.97 -13.14
C VAL A 223 8.60 -3.20 -13.42
N ASP A 224 9.91 -3.04 -13.31
CA ASP A 224 10.88 -4.14 -13.33
C ASP A 224 11.69 -4.08 -12.05
N ARG A 225 11.60 -5.10 -11.22
CA ARG A 225 12.28 -5.19 -9.93
C ARG A 225 13.07 -6.50 -9.87
N ARG A 226 14.39 -6.37 -9.77
CA ARG A 226 15.31 -7.49 -9.67
C ARG A 226 15.88 -7.58 -8.27
N GLY A 227 16.03 -8.79 -7.74
CA GLY A 227 16.47 -8.93 -6.37
C GLY A 227 16.95 -10.31 -5.98
N MET A 228 17.52 -10.37 -4.77
CA MET A 228 17.91 -11.57 -4.07
C MET A 228 17.03 -11.74 -2.83
N GLU A 229 16.64 -12.97 -2.58
CA GLU A 229 15.84 -13.35 -1.42
C GLU A 229 16.49 -14.51 -0.67
N VAL A 230 16.33 -14.48 0.65
CA VAL A 230 16.66 -15.57 1.56
C VAL A 230 15.45 -15.80 2.46
N PHE A 231 14.88 -17.00 2.43
CA PHE A 231 13.63 -17.27 3.16
C PHE A 231 13.82 -17.55 4.66
N GLY A 232 15.06 -17.67 5.11
CA GLY A 232 15.39 -17.85 6.50
C GLY A 232 16.79 -18.45 6.67
N TYR A 233 17.12 -18.79 7.92
CA TYR A 233 18.44 -19.27 8.31
C TYR A 233 18.31 -20.52 9.18
N VAL A 234 19.30 -21.40 9.07
CA VAL A 234 19.44 -22.59 9.91
C VAL A 234 20.89 -22.68 10.42
N PRO A 235 21.16 -23.27 11.59
CA PRO A 235 22.53 -23.40 12.07
C PRO A 235 23.35 -24.35 11.22
N ALA A 236 24.65 -24.07 11.04
CA ALA A 236 25.58 -24.85 10.20
C ALA A 236 25.64 -26.34 10.59
N ARG A 237 25.41 -26.68 11.85
CA ARG A 237 25.31 -28.10 12.29
C ARG A 237 24.20 -28.90 11.60
N THR A 238 23.25 -28.24 10.94
CA THR A 238 22.22 -28.89 10.08
C THR A 238 22.87 -29.64 8.91
N PHE A 239 24.04 -29.20 8.43
CA PHE A 239 24.73 -29.72 7.26
C PHE A 239 25.92 -30.61 7.66
N ALA A 240 25.62 -31.80 8.19
CA ALA A 240 26.61 -32.70 8.74
C ALA A 240 27.72 -33.17 7.74
N ASN A 241 27.42 -33.11 6.44
CA ASN A 241 28.35 -33.51 5.37
C ASN A 241 29.18 -32.37 4.81
N ALA A 242 28.92 -31.14 5.21
CA ALA A 242 29.59 -29.96 4.66
C ALA A 242 31.01 -29.81 5.22
N ALA A 243 32.01 -29.70 4.31
CA ALA A 243 33.36 -29.31 4.63
C ALA A 243 33.46 -27.76 4.73
N GLY A 244 34.47 -27.23 5.48
CA GLY A 244 34.72 -25.80 5.48
C GLY A 244 35.13 -25.21 6.83
N GLY A 245 34.95 -25.94 7.93
CA GLY A 245 35.40 -25.53 9.26
C GLY A 245 34.69 -24.29 9.84
N VAL A 246 33.46 -24.05 9.40
CA VAL A 246 32.62 -22.98 9.96
C VAL A 246 32.10 -23.33 11.36
N PRO A 247 31.83 -22.36 12.27
CA PRO A 247 31.23 -22.63 13.56
C PRO A 247 29.88 -23.36 13.44
N ALA A 248 29.64 -24.35 14.28
CA ALA A 248 28.41 -25.18 14.22
C ALA A 248 27.12 -24.38 14.38
N ASP A 249 27.19 -23.24 15.11
CA ASP A 249 26.07 -22.36 15.38
C ASP A 249 26.02 -21.15 14.43
N ALA A 250 26.93 -21.08 13.43
CA ALA A 250 26.82 -20.03 12.42
C ALA A 250 25.54 -20.21 11.60
N ASP A 251 24.88 -19.12 11.26
CA ASP A 251 23.64 -19.11 10.50
C ASP A 251 23.90 -19.29 9.01
N VAL A 252 23.32 -20.35 8.43
CA VAL A 252 23.39 -20.65 7.00
C VAL A 252 22.06 -20.29 6.37
N PRO A 253 22.03 -19.54 5.24
CA PRO A 253 20.81 -19.33 4.48
C PRO A 253 20.12 -20.66 4.16
N ASN A 254 18.82 -20.76 4.32
CA ASN A 254 18.07 -21.96 3.92
C ASN A 254 17.89 -22.03 2.39
N SER A 255 18.04 -20.89 1.73
CA SER A 255 17.97 -20.74 0.27
C SER A 255 18.72 -19.48 -0.19
N ILE A 256 19.17 -19.47 -1.44
CA ILE A 256 19.66 -18.29 -2.14
C ILE A 256 18.83 -18.16 -3.41
N ASN A 257 18.00 -17.12 -3.49
CA ASN A 257 16.99 -17.00 -4.54
C ASN A 257 17.25 -15.74 -5.36
N ALA A 258 17.23 -15.85 -6.68
CA ALA A 258 17.17 -14.71 -7.57
C ALA A 258 15.70 -14.46 -7.93
N ALA A 259 15.24 -13.22 -7.79
CA ALA A 259 13.87 -12.81 -8.08
C ALA A 259 13.85 -11.73 -9.16
N TRP A 260 12.97 -11.90 -10.13
CA TRP A 260 12.71 -10.92 -11.16
C TRP A 260 11.22 -10.71 -11.30
N PHE A 261 10.73 -9.59 -10.76
CA PHE A 261 9.34 -9.18 -10.83
C PHE A 261 9.16 -8.17 -11.95
N GLN A 262 8.31 -8.48 -12.92
CA GLN A 262 7.97 -7.63 -14.05
C GLN A 262 6.46 -7.38 -14.03
N GLN A 263 6.03 -6.12 -14.07
CA GLN A 263 4.62 -5.77 -14.03
C GLN A 263 4.31 -4.67 -15.03
N ASP A 264 3.26 -4.88 -15.83
CA ASP A 264 2.59 -3.85 -16.59
C ASP A 264 1.40 -3.34 -15.77
N ARG A 265 1.39 -2.03 -15.50
CA ARG A 265 0.30 -1.31 -14.84
C ARG A 265 -0.41 -0.43 -15.85
N GLU A 266 -1.73 -0.51 -15.86
CA GLU A 266 -2.58 0.36 -16.66
C GLU A 266 -3.72 0.84 -15.76
N ARG A 267 -3.92 2.16 -15.69
CA ARG A 267 -4.99 2.76 -14.90
C ARG A 267 -5.80 3.75 -15.73
N ASP A 268 -7.10 3.49 -15.81
CA ASP A 268 -8.10 4.41 -16.33
C ASP A 268 -8.92 4.97 -15.18
N SER A 269 -8.95 6.29 -15.04
CA SER A 269 -9.66 6.97 -13.96
C SER A 269 -10.55 8.08 -14.53
N ALA A 270 -11.74 8.21 -13.97
CA ALA A 270 -12.63 9.31 -14.28
C ALA A 270 -13.39 9.80 -13.04
N VAL A 271 -13.51 11.12 -12.91
CA VAL A 271 -14.35 11.78 -11.89
C VAL A 271 -15.25 12.78 -12.57
N VAL A 272 -16.52 12.76 -12.20
CA VAL A 272 -17.52 13.74 -12.64
C VAL A 272 -18.08 14.43 -11.42
N ASN A 273 -17.94 15.75 -11.34
CA ASN A 273 -18.51 16.58 -10.28
C ASN A 273 -19.59 17.50 -10.84
N LEU A 274 -20.75 17.47 -10.24
CA LEU A 274 -21.86 18.39 -10.49
C LEU A 274 -22.06 19.24 -9.26
N GLN A 275 -22.09 20.56 -9.40
CA GLN A 275 -22.34 21.50 -8.31
C GLN A 275 -23.49 22.40 -8.65
N LEU A 276 -24.44 22.53 -7.73
CA LEU A 276 -25.62 23.36 -7.87
C LEU A 276 -25.77 24.25 -6.64
N THR A 277 -25.75 25.57 -6.84
CA THR A 277 -25.95 26.62 -5.81
C THR A 277 -27.14 27.47 -6.18
N PRO A 278 -28.41 27.00 -5.92
CA PRO A 278 -29.61 27.75 -6.31
C PRO A 278 -29.71 29.10 -5.61
N SER A 279 -29.04 29.27 -4.49
CA SER A 279 -28.93 30.50 -3.73
C SER A 279 -27.65 30.47 -2.88
N ASP A 280 -27.23 31.62 -2.33
CA ASP A 280 -26.08 31.72 -1.42
C ASP A 280 -26.21 30.81 -0.18
N ALA A 281 -27.44 30.47 0.19
CA ALA A 281 -27.74 29.63 1.34
C ALA A 281 -27.75 28.12 1.02
N LEU A 282 -27.87 27.72 -0.24
CA LEU A 282 -28.13 26.32 -0.58
C LEU A 282 -27.18 25.80 -1.64
N GLU A 283 -26.50 24.72 -1.33
CA GLU A 283 -25.54 24.05 -2.21
C GLU A 283 -25.77 22.53 -2.25
N PHE A 284 -25.62 21.95 -3.43
CA PHE A 284 -25.60 20.51 -3.66
C PHE A 284 -24.42 20.12 -4.52
N ASN A 285 -23.75 19.03 -4.16
CA ASN A 285 -22.65 18.43 -4.92
C ASN A 285 -22.93 16.96 -5.15
N LEU A 286 -22.85 16.52 -6.40
CA LEU A 286 -22.90 15.10 -6.75
C LEU A 286 -21.58 14.73 -7.42
N SER A 287 -20.87 13.75 -6.84
CA SER A 287 -19.60 13.26 -7.33
C SER A 287 -19.72 11.79 -7.73
N GLY A 288 -19.25 11.45 -8.93
CA GLY A 288 -19.13 10.08 -9.41
C GLY A 288 -17.65 9.77 -9.70
N LEU A 289 -17.16 8.63 -9.21
CA LEU A 289 -15.80 8.13 -9.41
C LEU A 289 -15.84 6.78 -10.11
N TYR A 290 -14.96 6.59 -11.08
CA TYR A 290 -14.64 5.31 -11.70
C TYR A 290 -13.13 5.16 -11.86
N ILE A 291 -12.58 4.05 -11.39
CA ILE A 291 -11.19 3.67 -11.59
C ILE A 291 -11.18 2.21 -12.02
N ASN A 292 -10.45 1.90 -13.07
CA ASN A 292 -10.12 0.56 -13.49
C ASN A 292 -8.61 0.45 -13.60
N GLU A 293 -8.02 -0.55 -12.98
CA GLU A 293 -6.58 -0.70 -12.89
C GLU A 293 -6.16 -2.16 -13.12
N ASN A 294 -5.32 -2.37 -14.13
CA ASN A 294 -4.73 -3.66 -14.45
C ASN A 294 -3.30 -3.74 -13.89
N PHE A 295 -2.99 -4.86 -13.22
CA PHE A 295 -1.68 -5.16 -12.65
C PHE A 295 -1.21 -6.52 -13.15
N ASP A 296 -0.98 -6.63 -14.43
CA ASP A 296 -0.47 -7.85 -15.03
C ASP A 296 1.00 -8.04 -14.70
N ASN A 297 1.35 -9.14 -14.04
CA ASN A 297 2.75 -9.39 -13.74
C ASN A 297 3.25 -10.75 -14.21
N TYR A 298 4.57 -10.82 -14.41
CA TYR A 298 5.30 -12.04 -14.65
C TYR A 298 6.50 -12.08 -13.70
N ASN A 299 6.36 -12.90 -12.65
CA ASN A 299 7.42 -13.11 -11.68
C ASN A 299 8.23 -14.33 -12.10
N GLN A 300 9.53 -14.12 -12.29
CA GLN A 300 10.49 -15.18 -12.57
C GLN A 300 11.45 -15.26 -11.40
N SER A 301 11.44 -16.38 -10.68
CA SER A 301 12.31 -16.55 -9.52
C SER A 301 13.06 -17.86 -9.63
N MET A 302 14.31 -17.84 -9.23
CA MET A 302 15.12 -19.03 -9.17
C MET A 302 15.44 -19.33 -7.71
N TYR A 303 14.81 -20.38 -7.20
CA TYR A 303 14.95 -20.82 -5.81
C TYR A 303 16.00 -21.91 -5.70
N SER A 304 17.13 -21.56 -5.08
CA SER A 304 18.22 -22.51 -4.81
C SER A 304 18.14 -22.94 -3.35
N PHE A 305 17.29 -23.95 -3.09
CA PHE A 305 17.05 -24.42 -1.74
C PHE A 305 18.20 -25.28 -1.21
N LEU A 306 18.60 -25.05 0.05
CA LEU A 306 19.60 -25.82 0.79
C LEU A 306 18.97 -26.74 1.84
N THR A 307 17.72 -26.46 2.27
CA THR A 307 17.05 -27.17 3.37
C THR A 307 15.64 -27.66 3.05
N TRP A 308 15.24 -27.66 1.78
CA TRP A 308 13.87 -28.02 1.39
C TRP A 308 13.48 -29.45 1.80
N ASN A 309 14.40 -30.39 1.72
CA ASN A 309 14.20 -31.78 2.15
C ASN A 309 15.54 -32.37 2.64
N PRO A 310 15.53 -33.58 3.26
CA PRO A 310 16.76 -34.25 3.71
C PRO A 310 17.80 -34.47 2.61
N GLY A 311 17.36 -34.62 1.36
CA GLY A 311 18.25 -34.80 0.21
C GLY A 311 18.98 -33.51 -0.16
N THR A 312 18.34 -32.36 -0.12
CA THR A 312 18.98 -31.06 -0.34
C THR A 312 19.97 -30.73 0.76
N VAL A 313 19.66 -31.02 2.01
CA VAL A 313 20.58 -30.89 3.15
C VAL A 313 21.83 -31.76 2.94
N ALA A 314 21.67 -33.03 2.53
CA ALA A 314 22.78 -33.92 2.29
C ALA A 314 23.63 -33.55 1.08
N ALA A 315 23.08 -32.80 0.12
CA ALA A 315 23.79 -32.33 -1.07
C ALA A 315 24.73 -31.17 -0.78
N VAL A 316 24.52 -30.42 0.29
CA VAL A 316 25.42 -29.34 0.69
C VAL A 316 26.71 -29.97 1.19
N ASP A 317 27.77 -29.84 0.41
CA ASP A 317 29.06 -30.51 0.64
C ASP A 317 30.17 -29.52 1.05
N GLN A 318 29.94 -28.22 0.90
CA GLN A 318 30.86 -27.19 1.33
C GLN A 318 30.13 -25.96 1.90
N LEU A 319 30.63 -25.46 3.05
CA LEU A 319 30.30 -24.17 3.61
C LEU A 319 31.58 -23.32 3.71
N GLY A 320 31.51 -22.03 3.34
CA GLY A 320 32.68 -21.17 3.34
C GLY A 320 32.33 -19.70 3.57
N GLY A 321 33.30 -18.97 4.15
CA GLY A 321 33.12 -17.56 4.50
C GLY A 321 32.12 -17.36 5.63
N VAL A 322 32.55 -16.76 6.74
CA VAL A 322 31.63 -16.37 7.84
C VAL A 322 31.82 -14.89 8.09
N ARG A 323 30.71 -14.16 8.14
CA ARG A 323 30.69 -12.74 8.48
C ARG A 323 29.58 -12.45 9.45
N ASN A 324 29.91 -11.88 10.61
CA ASN A 324 28.95 -11.57 11.68
C ASN A 324 28.07 -12.80 12.07
N GLY A 325 28.66 -14.00 12.07
CA GLY A 325 27.93 -15.23 12.41
C GLY A 325 27.18 -15.85 11.24
N VAL A 326 27.12 -15.21 10.07
CA VAL A 326 26.42 -15.73 8.87
C VAL A 326 27.40 -16.36 7.89
N VAL A 327 27.09 -17.56 7.42
CA VAL A 327 27.82 -18.24 6.34
C VAL A 327 27.46 -17.56 5.01
N THR A 328 28.46 -17.07 4.30
CA THR A 328 28.26 -16.21 3.13
C THR A 328 28.38 -16.93 1.80
N SER A 329 28.93 -18.17 1.77
CA SER A 329 29.10 -18.92 0.54
C SER A 329 29.12 -20.43 0.80
N GLY A 330 28.93 -21.20 -0.25
CA GLY A 330 28.94 -22.64 -0.17
C GLY A 330 28.79 -23.34 -1.52
N HIS A 331 28.70 -24.65 -1.47
CA HIS A 331 28.44 -25.48 -2.64
C HIS A 331 27.43 -26.59 -2.31
N SER A 332 26.59 -26.90 -3.29
CA SER A 332 25.65 -28.01 -3.27
C SER A 332 25.90 -28.90 -4.48
N SER A 333 26.22 -30.18 -4.24
CA SER A 333 26.55 -31.12 -5.31
C SER A 333 25.31 -31.55 -6.11
N ALA A 334 25.54 -31.95 -7.35
CA ALA A 334 24.51 -32.52 -8.21
C ALA A 334 23.91 -33.81 -7.64
N ASN A 335 22.63 -34.05 -7.90
CA ASN A 335 21.97 -35.31 -7.62
C ASN A 335 22.39 -36.38 -8.67
N ALA A 336 23.32 -37.23 -8.33
CA ALA A 336 23.78 -38.30 -9.21
C ALA A 336 22.67 -39.36 -9.53
N ASN A 337 21.58 -39.41 -8.75
CA ASN A 337 20.52 -40.41 -8.87
C ASN A 337 19.17 -39.83 -9.37
N ALA A 338 19.11 -38.53 -9.76
CA ALA A 338 17.85 -37.90 -10.19
C ALA A 338 17.17 -38.62 -11.36
N ASN A 339 17.94 -39.29 -12.22
CA ASN A 339 17.41 -40.03 -13.38
C ASN A 339 17.04 -41.47 -13.06
N ALA A 340 17.34 -42.01 -11.85
CA ALA A 340 17.11 -43.40 -11.51
C ALA A 340 15.77 -43.70 -10.83
N ASN A 341 15.13 -42.71 -10.27
CA ASN A 341 13.85 -42.89 -9.55
C ASN A 341 12.68 -42.21 -10.29
N ALA A 342 12.20 -42.87 -11.33
CA ALA A 342 10.95 -42.53 -12.02
C ALA A 342 9.66 -42.77 -11.16
N ASN A 343 9.79 -42.97 -9.85
CA ASN A 343 8.64 -43.05 -8.95
C ASN A 343 8.25 -41.62 -8.51
N ALA A 344 7.08 -41.21 -8.91
CA ALA A 344 6.48 -39.88 -8.71
C ALA A 344 6.37 -39.38 -7.24
N ASN A 345 6.85 -40.12 -6.26
CA ASN A 345 6.81 -39.82 -4.84
C ASN A 345 8.21 -39.81 -4.16
N ALA A 346 9.29 -39.94 -4.92
CA ALA A 346 10.63 -39.87 -4.35
C ALA A 346 11.10 -38.40 -4.37
N SER A 347 11.27 -37.84 -3.20
CA SER A 347 11.92 -36.49 -3.01
C SER A 347 13.26 -36.44 -3.77
N PRO A 348 13.56 -35.42 -4.56
CA PRO A 348 14.82 -35.31 -5.27
C PRO A 348 15.96 -35.28 -4.25
N LEU A 349 16.92 -36.21 -4.41
CA LEU A 349 18.13 -36.26 -3.60
C LEU A 349 19.21 -35.43 -4.30
N GLY A 350 19.66 -34.36 -3.66
CA GLY A 350 20.75 -33.54 -4.20
C GLY A 350 20.41 -32.07 -4.35
N GLY A 351 21.35 -31.31 -4.86
CA GLY A 351 21.16 -29.87 -5.13
C GLY A 351 19.98 -29.65 -6.05
N THR A 352 19.03 -28.86 -5.60
CA THR A 352 17.80 -28.59 -6.35
C THR A 352 17.65 -27.09 -6.55
N VAL A 353 17.53 -26.71 -7.81
CA VAL A 353 17.16 -25.35 -8.21
C VAL A 353 15.79 -25.40 -8.85
N ILE A 354 14.89 -24.56 -8.39
CA ILE A 354 13.52 -24.43 -8.90
C ILE A 354 13.44 -23.14 -9.70
N TYR A 355 12.98 -23.21 -10.93
CA TYR A 355 12.69 -22.03 -11.74
C TYR A 355 11.19 -21.74 -11.69
N ASP A 356 10.79 -20.91 -10.73
CA ASP A 356 9.42 -20.44 -10.59
C ASP A 356 9.08 -19.43 -11.68
N ASN A 357 8.04 -19.70 -12.41
CA ASN A 357 7.48 -18.86 -13.47
C ASN A 357 6.02 -18.57 -13.15
N ASN A 358 5.76 -17.43 -12.56
CA ASN A 358 4.48 -17.01 -12.06
C ASN A 358 3.88 -15.90 -12.94
N VAL A 359 2.81 -16.24 -13.65
CA VAL A 359 1.99 -15.24 -14.35
C VAL A 359 0.79 -14.91 -13.49
N ARG A 360 0.59 -13.63 -13.21
CA ARG A 360 -0.56 -13.13 -12.46
C ARG A 360 -1.31 -12.11 -13.29
N GLU A 361 -2.62 -12.25 -13.32
CA GLU A 361 -3.54 -11.32 -13.95
C GLU A 361 -4.42 -10.72 -12.85
N SER A 362 -4.54 -9.40 -12.83
CA SER A 362 -5.22 -8.68 -11.74
C SER A 362 -5.89 -7.43 -12.29
N GLU A 363 -7.20 -7.33 -12.10
CA GLU A 363 -7.99 -6.17 -12.49
C GLU A 363 -8.79 -5.66 -11.28
N VAL A 364 -8.43 -4.46 -10.82
CA VAL A 364 -9.15 -3.78 -9.72
C VAL A 364 -10.09 -2.73 -10.31
N THR A 365 -11.38 -2.87 -10.03
CA THR A 365 -12.38 -1.86 -10.39
C THR A 365 -12.93 -1.18 -9.16
N THR A 366 -12.79 0.15 -9.07
CA THR A 366 -13.34 0.97 -7.98
C THR A 366 -14.38 1.95 -8.51
N LYS A 367 -15.53 2.00 -7.85
CA LYS A 367 -16.66 2.90 -8.19
C LYS A 367 -17.11 3.63 -6.94
N GLY A 368 -17.43 4.92 -7.09
CA GLY A 368 -17.99 5.73 -6.00
C GLY A 368 -19.10 6.64 -6.48
N LEU A 369 -20.08 6.85 -5.62
CA LEU A 369 -21.13 7.86 -5.81
C LEU A 369 -21.37 8.55 -4.48
N ASP A 370 -21.30 9.88 -4.47
CA ASP A 370 -21.45 10.72 -3.28
C ASP A 370 -22.36 11.90 -3.59
N LEU A 371 -23.33 12.14 -2.72
CA LEU A 371 -24.20 13.31 -2.75
C LEU A 371 -24.03 14.10 -1.45
N ARG A 372 -23.68 15.36 -1.57
CA ARG A 372 -23.58 16.33 -0.48
C ARG A 372 -24.59 17.44 -0.66
N GLY A 373 -25.19 17.90 0.42
CA GLY A 373 -26.04 19.07 0.47
C GLY A 373 -25.66 19.96 1.65
N ALA A 374 -25.64 21.26 1.45
CA ALA A 374 -25.38 22.23 2.49
C ALA A 374 -26.42 23.34 2.46
N PHE A 375 -26.95 23.65 3.64
CA PHE A 375 -27.76 24.86 3.88
C PHE A 375 -27.03 25.76 4.86
N ARG A 376 -26.89 27.04 4.50
CA ARG A 376 -26.18 28.08 5.28
C ARG A 376 -27.18 29.21 5.57
N GLY A 377 -27.73 29.23 6.78
CA GLY A 377 -28.53 30.34 7.28
C GLY A 377 -27.70 31.24 8.21
N ASP A 378 -28.26 32.38 8.60
CA ASP A 378 -27.57 33.39 9.41
C ASP A 378 -27.20 32.89 10.81
N VAL A 379 -28.05 32.05 11.41
CA VAL A 379 -27.91 31.55 12.78
C VAL A 379 -27.65 30.03 12.81
N TRP A 380 -28.13 29.29 11.82
CA TRP A 380 -27.98 27.84 11.76
C TRP A 380 -27.68 27.35 10.36
N GLY A 381 -27.01 26.22 10.27
CA GLY A 381 -26.73 25.54 9.01
C GLY A 381 -26.89 24.05 9.16
N LEU A 382 -26.99 23.38 8.02
CA LEU A 382 -27.14 21.95 7.90
C LEU A 382 -26.23 21.45 6.77
N ASN A 383 -25.45 20.39 7.03
CA ASN A 383 -24.74 19.67 6.01
C ASN A 383 -25.21 18.21 6.04
N GLY A 384 -25.47 17.65 4.87
CA GLY A 384 -25.81 16.25 4.71
C GLY A 384 -24.90 15.61 3.66
N GLN A 385 -24.53 14.36 3.89
CA GLN A 385 -23.75 13.57 2.94
C GLN A 385 -24.24 12.13 2.95
N VAL A 386 -24.40 11.54 1.78
CA VAL A 386 -24.74 10.12 1.63
C VAL A 386 -24.03 9.57 0.40
N GLY A 387 -23.52 8.35 0.52
CA GLY A 387 -22.84 7.74 -0.61
C GLY A 387 -22.43 6.30 -0.37
N GLN A 388 -21.80 5.77 -1.40
CA GLN A 388 -21.25 4.43 -1.42
C GLN A 388 -20.00 4.39 -2.28
N SER A 389 -19.00 3.65 -1.84
CA SER A 389 -17.87 3.22 -2.68
C SER A 389 -17.77 1.70 -2.66
N LYS A 390 -17.40 1.12 -3.79
CA LYS A 390 -17.15 -0.30 -3.95
C LYS A 390 -15.88 -0.50 -4.76
N SER A 391 -15.03 -1.41 -4.31
CA SER A 391 -13.84 -1.87 -5.03
C SER A 391 -13.85 -3.37 -5.09
N GLU A 392 -13.52 -3.93 -6.23
CA GLU A 392 -13.54 -5.38 -6.44
C GLU A 392 -12.37 -5.82 -7.32
N ASN A 393 -11.83 -6.98 -7.02
CA ASN A 393 -10.96 -7.78 -7.85
C ASN A 393 -11.43 -9.24 -7.73
N THR A 394 -12.21 -9.68 -8.69
CA THR A 394 -12.88 -11.00 -8.63
C THR A 394 -12.10 -12.10 -9.32
N ASP A 395 -11.00 -11.77 -9.99
CA ASP A 395 -10.17 -12.69 -10.77
C ASP A 395 -8.69 -12.36 -10.66
N LEU A 396 -8.22 -12.19 -9.41
CA LEU A 396 -6.78 -12.06 -9.15
C LEU A 396 -6.16 -13.45 -9.28
N SER A 397 -5.79 -13.82 -10.51
CA SER A 397 -5.35 -15.17 -10.84
C SER A 397 -3.84 -15.32 -10.80
N GLN A 398 -3.39 -16.50 -10.42
CA GLN A 398 -2.00 -16.92 -10.50
C GLN A 398 -1.89 -18.25 -11.26
N TYR A 399 -1.10 -18.22 -12.31
CA TYR A 399 -0.72 -19.40 -13.09
C TYR A 399 0.77 -19.59 -12.98
N PHE A 400 1.24 -20.75 -12.48
CA PHE A 400 2.67 -20.95 -12.34
C PHE A 400 3.14 -22.35 -12.73
N ILE A 401 4.40 -22.42 -13.15
CA ILE A 401 5.14 -23.66 -13.34
C ILE A 401 6.47 -23.55 -12.59
N GLU A 402 6.91 -24.65 -12.02
CA GLU A 402 8.15 -24.73 -11.25
C GLU A 402 9.00 -25.93 -11.70
N PRO A 403 9.59 -25.91 -12.90
CA PRO A 403 10.50 -26.95 -13.34
C PRO A 403 11.77 -26.98 -12.49
N PHE A 404 12.24 -28.20 -12.19
CA PHE A 404 13.42 -28.44 -11.37
C PHE A 404 14.66 -28.70 -12.21
N TYR A 405 15.79 -28.14 -11.77
CA TYR A 405 17.13 -28.49 -12.20
C TYR A 405 17.88 -29.16 -11.05
N ASN A 406 18.40 -30.40 -11.28
CA ASN A 406 19.03 -31.19 -10.25
C ASN A 406 20.58 -31.23 -10.41
N GLY A 407 21.18 -30.21 -11.00
CA GLY A 407 22.63 -30.01 -11.14
C GLY A 407 23.23 -29.38 -9.89
N GLY A 408 24.59 -29.52 -9.77
CA GLY A 408 25.32 -28.83 -8.71
C GLY A 408 25.43 -27.32 -8.96
N PHE A 409 25.61 -26.58 -7.87
CA PHE A 409 25.84 -25.14 -7.91
C PHE A 409 26.62 -24.64 -6.69
N SER A 410 27.44 -23.63 -6.93
CA SER A 410 28.07 -22.80 -5.89
C SER A 410 27.19 -21.58 -5.63
N TRP A 411 27.16 -21.09 -4.40
CA TRP A 411 26.36 -19.93 -4.01
C TRP A 411 27.16 -18.92 -3.17
N ASP A 412 26.77 -17.67 -3.25
CA ASP A 412 27.28 -16.56 -2.45
C ASP A 412 26.15 -15.56 -2.16
N THR A 413 25.99 -15.14 -0.91
CA THR A 413 24.91 -14.27 -0.46
C THR A 413 24.90 -12.86 -1.06
N ARG A 414 25.96 -12.49 -1.79
CA ARG A 414 26.06 -11.18 -2.47
C ARG A 414 26.16 -11.29 -3.98
N ARG A 415 26.58 -12.44 -4.49
CA ARG A 415 26.93 -12.63 -5.90
C ARG A 415 25.96 -13.57 -6.63
N GLY A 416 25.05 -14.25 -5.91
CA GLY A 416 24.08 -15.19 -6.48
C GLY A 416 24.61 -16.62 -6.55
N ILE A 417 24.12 -17.41 -7.52
CA ILE A 417 24.52 -18.77 -7.74
C ILE A 417 25.27 -18.94 -9.07
N ARG A 418 26.15 -19.93 -9.11
CA ARG A 418 26.84 -20.35 -10.33
C ARG A 418 26.65 -21.86 -10.51
N PHE A 419 26.07 -22.25 -11.63
CA PHE A 419 25.92 -23.64 -11.99
C PHE A 419 27.27 -24.29 -12.25
N ASP A 420 27.45 -25.56 -11.81
CA ASP A 420 28.65 -26.33 -12.09
C ASP A 420 28.75 -26.70 -13.57
N ASP A 421 27.59 -26.97 -14.21
CA ASP A 421 27.46 -27.15 -15.65
C ASP A 421 26.56 -26.09 -16.26
N PRO A 422 27.11 -24.92 -16.67
CA PRO A 422 26.35 -23.88 -17.31
C PRO A 422 25.71 -24.28 -18.66
N ALA A 423 26.28 -25.26 -19.36
CA ALA A 423 25.72 -25.73 -20.62
C ALA A 423 24.44 -26.54 -20.37
N ALA A 424 24.47 -27.41 -19.36
CA ALA A 424 23.27 -28.14 -18.96
C ALA A 424 22.16 -27.21 -18.43
N ALA A 425 22.47 -26.16 -17.69
CA ALA A 425 21.50 -25.18 -17.19
C ALA A 425 20.85 -24.35 -18.31
N ARG A 426 21.50 -24.25 -19.49
CA ARG A 426 20.94 -23.56 -20.67
C ARG A 426 20.12 -24.46 -21.58
N ASP A 427 20.06 -25.76 -21.31
CA ASP A 427 19.24 -26.71 -22.06
C ASP A 427 17.88 -26.88 -21.37
N PRO A 428 16.76 -26.47 -22.00
CA PRO A 428 15.43 -26.59 -21.40
C PRO A 428 14.98 -28.05 -21.16
N ALA A 429 15.62 -29.02 -21.81
CA ALA A 429 15.34 -30.45 -21.60
C ALA A 429 15.84 -30.95 -20.25
N ASN A 430 16.77 -30.22 -19.58
CA ASN A 430 17.29 -30.55 -18.25
C ASN A 430 16.47 -29.94 -17.11
N TRP A 431 15.49 -29.09 -17.42
CA TRP A 431 14.54 -28.54 -16.45
C TRP A 431 13.23 -29.33 -16.54
N GLY A 432 12.99 -30.22 -15.58
CA GLY A 432 11.89 -31.15 -15.64
C GLY A 432 11.08 -31.20 -14.37
N SER A 433 10.05 -32.06 -14.43
CA SER A 433 9.04 -32.21 -13.40
C SER A 433 9.30 -33.34 -12.40
N ALA A 434 10.46 -33.96 -12.40
CA ALA A 434 10.78 -34.98 -11.40
C ALA A 434 10.79 -34.34 -9.99
N GLY A 435 9.61 -34.17 -9.41
CA GLY A 435 9.32 -33.45 -8.18
C GLY A 435 8.92 -31.99 -8.36
N GLY A 436 8.84 -31.44 -9.58
CA GLY A 436 8.41 -30.07 -9.87
C GLY A 436 6.91 -29.90 -9.85
N TRP A 437 6.45 -28.70 -9.52
CA TRP A 437 5.06 -28.33 -9.63
C TRP A 437 4.82 -27.68 -10.97
N PHE A 438 3.83 -28.18 -11.69
CA PHE A 438 3.41 -27.66 -12.97
C PHE A 438 1.95 -27.29 -12.91
N GLY A 439 1.66 -25.99 -13.10
CA GLY A 439 0.35 -25.50 -13.34
C GLY A 439 -0.62 -25.56 -12.18
N ASN A 440 -0.33 -24.90 -11.08
CA ASN A 440 -1.39 -24.50 -10.16
C ASN A 440 -2.09 -23.24 -10.72
N ASN A 441 -3.41 -23.24 -10.56
CA ASN A 441 -4.23 -22.05 -10.79
C ASN A 441 -4.86 -21.64 -9.45
N GLY A 442 -4.42 -20.51 -8.92
CA GLY A 442 -5.01 -19.92 -7.73
C GLY A 442 -5.75 -18.62 -8.10
N ILE A 443 -6.98 -18.48 -7.62
CA ILE A 443 -7.80 -17.29 -7.84
C ILE A 443 -8.18 -16.70 -6.50
N PHE A 444 -7.73 -15.46 -6.23
CA PHE A 444 -8.29 -14.64 -5.15
C PHE A 444 -9.47 -13.83 -5.68
N SER A 445 -10.51 -13.75 -4.88
CA SER A 445 -11.61 -12.81 -5.09
C SER A 445 -11.72 -11.91 -3.88
N THR A 446 -11.70 -10.61 -4.10
CA THR A 446 -11.83 -9.61 -3.03
C THR A 446 -12.88 -8.59 -3.39
N GLU A 447 -13.70 -8.24 -2.42
CA GLU A 447 -14.70 -7.19 -2.51
C GLU A 447 -14.66 -6.34 -1.25
N SER A 448 -14.50 -5.03 -1.42
CA SER A 448 -14.56 -4.03 -0.38
C SER A 448 -15.67 -3.04 -0.69
N LYS A 449 -16.51 -2.69 0.30
CA LYS A 449 -17.63 -1.78 0.10
C LYS A 449 -17.87 -0.93 1.32
N ASP A 450 -17.93 0.39 1.11
CA ASP A 450 -18.34 1.36 2.11
C ASP A 450 -19.67 2.01 1.75
N THR A 451 -20.59 2.05 2.70
CA THR A 451 -21.86 2.78 2.61
C THR A 451 -21.99 3.71 3.81
N TYR A 452 -22.33 4.96 3.59
CA TYR A 452 -22.35 5.95 4.66
C TYR A 452 -23.45 6.97 4.47
N GLY A 453 -23.86 7.55 5.59
CA GLY A 453 -24.73 8.72 5.66
C GLY A 453 -24.37 9.56 6.87
N GLN A 454 -24.30 10.87 6.71
CA GLN A 454 -23.98 11.82 7.75
C GLN A 454 -24.86 13.05 7.68
N LEU A 455 -25.23 13.60 8.84
CA LEU A 455 -25.99 14.82 8.96
C LEU A 455 -25.39 15.68 10.07
N ASP A 456 -24.96 16.89 9.73
CA ASP A 456 -24.26 17.82 10.62
C ASP A 456 -25.04 19.13 10.71
N PHE A 457 -25.29 19.56 11.93
CA PHE A 457 -25.89 20.86 12.25
C PHE A 457 -24.84 21.79 12.80
N ASN A 458 -24.95 23.07 12.48
CA ASN A 458 -24.20 24.11 13.11
C ASN A 458 -25.14 25.23 13.60
N LEU A 459 -24.88 25.73 14.81
CA LEU A 459 -25.53 26.88 15.39
C LEU A 459 -24.48 27.93 15.66
N GLN A 460 -24.74 29.17 15.27
CA GLN A 460 -23.86 30.32 15.50
C GLN A 460 -24.37 31.16 16.64
N PHE A 461 -23.47 31.71 17.46
CA PHE A 461 -23.80 32.52 18.61
C PHE A 461 -22.90 33.77 18.63
N ASP A 462 -23.42 34.81 19.27
CA ASP A 462 -22.60 35.96 19.60
C ASP A 462 -21.76 35.67 20.87
N GLY A 463 -20.52 36.14 20.90
CA GLY A 463 -19.64 36.04 22.05
C GLY A 463 -18.45 35.12 21.87
N VAL A 464 -17.79 34.76 22.98
CA VAL A 464 -16.58 33.92 22.98
C VAL A 464 -16.86 32.50 22.47
N PHE A 465 -17.96 31.90 22.91
CA PHE A 465 -18.47 30.66 22.35
C PHE A 465 -19.33 31.02 21.14
N ASN A 466 -18.82 30.79 19.96
CA ASN A 466 -19.38 31.32 18.74
C ASN A 466 -20.08 30.29 17.84
N GLN A 467 -19.86 29.01 18.06
CA GLN A 467 -20.49 27.97 17.23
C GLN A 467 -20.63 26.65 17.98
N LEU A 468 -21.80 26.01 17.88
CA LEU A 468 -22.01 24.61 18.27
C LEU A 468 -22.21 23.78 17.02
N LEU A 469 -21.36 22.76 16.84
CA LEU A 469 -21.50 21.71 15.83
C LEU A 469 -22.03 20.46 16.52
N PHE A 470 -23.01 19.78 15.91
CA PHE A 470 -23.46 18.47 16.36
C PHE A 470 -23.99 17.68 15.17
N GLY A 471 -23.86 16.38 15.23
CA GLY A 471 -24.27 15.57 14.09
C GLY A 471 -24.32 14.09 14.40
N VAL A 472 -24.83 13.35 13.43
CA VAL A 472 -24.94 11.89 13.46
C VAL A 472 -24.35 11.30 12.19
N ARG A 473 -23.76 10.12 12.30
CA ARG A 473 -23.19 9.37 11.18
C ARG A 473 -23.55 7.90 11.31
N HIS A 474 -23.92 7.32 10.19
CA HIS A 474 -24.00 5.88 9.97
C HIS A 474 -22.94 5.50 8.93
N GLY A 475 -22.09 4.51 9.23
CA GLY A 475 -21.14 3.95 8.30
C GLY A 475 -21.16 2.43 8.37
N LYS A 476 -21.18 1.77 7.22
CA LYS A 476 -21.09 0.33 7.08
C LYS A 476 -19.97 -0.02 6.10
N HIS A 477 -19.06 -0.88 6.55
CA HIS A 477 -17.98 -1.45 5.75
C HIS A 477 -18.20 -2.95 5.63
N ASP A 478 -18.19 -3.45 4.40
CA ASP A 478 -18.22 -4.87 4.06
C ASP A 478 -16.91 -5.25 3.38
N GLU A 479 -16.22 -6.28 3.87
CA GLU A 479 -14.99 -6.81 3.30
C GLU A 479 -15.11 -8.32 3.10
N ARG A 480 -14.76 -8.82 1.91
CA ARG A 480 -14.79 -10.24 1.58
C ARG A 480 -13.49 -10.65 0.88
N PHE A 481 -12.98 -11.80 1.28
CA PHE A 481 -11.78 -12.40 0.73
C PHE A 481 -11.99 -13.89 0.54
N GLU A 482 -11.70 -14.40 -0.64
CA GLU A 482 -11.82 -15.82 -0.98
C GLU A 482 -10.59 -16.29 -1.77
N LEU A 483 -10.11 -17.49 -1.47
CA LEU A 483 -9.05 -18.14 -2.22
C LEU A 483 -9.53 -19.49 -2.76
N ASN A 484 -9.50 -19.64 -4.07
CA ASN A 484 -9.73 -20.90 -4.76
C ASN A 484 -8.41 -21.37 -5.40
N VAL A 485 -7.93 -22.55 -5.06
CA VAL A 485 -6.77 -23.19 -5.68
C VAL A 485 -7.23 -24.44 -6.39
N TYR A 486 -6.98 -24.53 -7.68
CA TYR A 486 -7.36 -25.66 -8.51
C TYR A 486 -6.16 -26.58 -8.75
N GLY A 487 -6.42 -27.84 -9.16
CA GLY A 487 -5.40 -28.85 -9.39
C GLY A 487 -4.38 -28.49 -10.46
N GLY A 488 -3.25 -29.16 -10.41
CA GLY A 488 -2.13 -28.94 -11.31
C GLY A 488 -2.33 -29.55 -12.71
N VAL A 489 -1.49 -29.11 -13.63
CA VAL A 489 -1.41 -29.65 -15.00
C VAL A 489 -0.53 -30.90 -15.06
N THR A 490 -0.57 -31.60 -16.19
CA THR A 490 0.31 -32.75 -16.47
C THR A 490 1.78 -32.31 -16.41
N PRO A 491 2.61 -32.96 -15.62
CA PRO A 491 4.02 -32.72 -15.57
C PRO A 491 4.70 -32.80 -16.94
N GLY A 492 5.60 -31.85 -17.22
CA GLY A 492 6.37 -31.79 -18.45
C GLY A 492 7.80 -31.32 -18.21
N LYS A 493 8.48 -30.96 -19.27
CA LYS A 493 9.77 -30.29 -19.22
C LYS A 493 9.61 -28.84 -19.65
N LEU A 494 10.53 -27.98 -19.24
CA LEU A 494 10.55 -26.58 -19.71
C LEU A 494 10.63 -26.49 -21.25
N ALA A 495 11.28 -27.51 -21.90
CA ALA A 495 11.29 -27.64 -23.35
C ALA A 495 9.88 -27.75 -23.96
N ASP A 496 8.92 -28.37 -23.26
CA ASP A 496 7.54 -28.53 -23.75
C ASP A 496 6.72 -27.25 -23.61
N VAL A 497 7.07 -26.41 -22.62
CA VAL A 497 6.45 -25.09 -22.40
C VAL A 497 6.90 -24.09 -23.47
N GLY A 498 8.17 -24.16 -23.85
CA GLY A 498 8.81 -23.24 -24.80
C GLY A 498 9.59 -22.10 -24.13
N THR A 499 10.68 -21.71 -24.75
CA THR A 499 11.64 -20.73 -24.25
C THR A 499 11.79 -19.54 -25.21
N ILE A 500 12.19 -18.39 -24.68
CA ILE A 500 12.37 -17.12 -25.46
C ILE A 500 13.83 -16.62 -25.46
N GLY A 501 14.72 -17.25 -24.73
CA GLY A 501 16.13 -16.86 -24.62
C GLY A 501 16.79 -17.32 -23.34
N LEU A 502 17.78 -16.59 -22.91
CA LEU A 502 18.48 -16.78 -21.62
C LEU A 502 18.13 -15.65 -20.68
N THR A 503 18.11 -15.93 -19.38
CA THR A 503 17.91 -14.92 -18.35
C THR A 503 19.06 -13.92 -18.34
N ASP A 504 18.73 -12.65 -18.10
CA ASP A 504 19.64 -11.53 -18.01
C ASP A 504 19.64 -10.95 -16.59
N LEU A 505 19.98 -11.81 -15.60
CA LEU A 505 20.11 -11.39 -14.20
C LEU A 505 21.56 -11.11 -13.80
N GLN A 506 22.53 -11.26 -14.73
CA GLN A 506 23.95 -11.07 -14.45
C GLN A 506 24.34 -9.61 -14.17
N ASP A 507 23.56 -8.65 -14.65
CA ASP A 507 23.75 -7.23 -14.33
C ASP A 507 23.48 -6.93 -12.84
N PHE A 508 22.59 -7.69 -12.20
CA PHE A 508 22.31 -7.58 -10.77
C PHE A 508 23.14 -8.55 -9.91
N TYR A 509 23.39 -9.77 -10.43
CA TYR A 509 24.16 -10.83 -9.75
C TYR A 509 25.38 -11.22 -10.60
N PRO A 510 26.59 -10.72 -10.29
CA PRO A 510 27.76 -10.95 -11.12
C PRO A 510 28.10 -12.42 -11.38
N ASP A 511 27.80 -13.32 -10.44
CA ASP A 511 28.05 -14.75 -10.56
C ASP A 511 26.81 -15.57 -10.92
N HIS A 512 25.64 -14.90 -11.11
CA HIS A 512 24.43 -15.62 -11.45
C HIS A 512 24.57 -16.29 -12.81
N GLY A 513 24.48 -17.62 -12.81
CA GLY A 513 24.58 -18.41 -14.05
C GLY A 513 23.34 -18.16 -14.93
N GLN A 514 23.59 -17.84 -16.22
CA GLN A 514 22.50 -17.78 -17.18
C GLN A 514 21.85 -19.14 -17.36
N HIS A 515 20.54 -19.18 -17.38
CA HIS A 515 19.72 -20.34 -17.69
C HIS A 515 18.65 -19.97 -18.72
N VAL A 516 17.90 -20.94 -19.23
CA VAL A 516 16.84 -20.70 -20.19
C VAL A 516 15.71 -19.89 -19.57
N GLN A 517 15.12 -19.01 -20.36
CA GLN A 517 14.01 -18.16 -19.98
C GLN A 517 12.70 -18.67 -20.63
N ALA A 518 11.67 -18.94 -19.84
CA ALA A 518 10.32 -19.15 -20.33
C ALA A 518 9.64 -17.80 -20.65
N GLY A 519 8.85 -17.77 -21.73
CA GLY A 519 8.05 -16.59 -22.05
C GLY A 519 6.73 -16.59 -21.29
N ARG A 520 6.27 -15.39 -20.83
CA ARG A 520 4.95 -15.23 -20.16
C ARG A 520 3.82 -15.93 -20.92
N ASN A 521 3.71 -15.65 -22.21
CA ASN A 521 2.66 -16.23 -23.05
C ASN A 521 2.83 -17.75 -23.24
N ASN A 522 4.06 -18.28 -23.23
CA ASN A 522 4.30 -19.71 -23.31
C ASN A 522 3.80 -20.42 -22.05
N VAL A 523 4.09 -19.86 -20.87
CA VAL A 523 3.59 -20.39 -19.60
C VAL A 523 2.07 -20.36 -19.54
N LEU A 524 1.44 -19.23 -19.88
CA LEU A 524 -0.02 -19.12 -19.92
C LEU A 524 -0.65 -20.10 -20.91
N ASN A 525 -0.12 -20.20 -22.12
CA ASN A 525 -0.65 -21.11 -23.14
C ASN A 525 -0.49 -22.58 -22.72
N TRP A 526 0.65 -22.92 -22.08
CA TRP A 526 0.85 -24.26 -21.56
C TRP A 526 -0.22 -24.62 -20.52
N ILE A 527 -0.44 -23.75 -19.54
CA ILE A 527 -1.38 -24.00 -18.44
C ILE A 527 -2.82 -24.04 -18.97
N ARG A 528 -3.24 -23.04 -19.76
CA ARG A 528 -4.60 -22.92 -20.29
C ARG A 528 -4.99 -24.05 -21.28
N ASN A 529 -4.01 -24.66 -21.95
CA ASN A 529 -4.23 -25.79 -22.84
C ASN A 529 -4.03 -27.15 -22.17
N SER A 530 -3.60 -27.18 -20.92
CA SER A 530 -3.44 -28.41 -20.16
C SER A 530 -4.73 -28.78 -19.41
N PRO A 531 -5.04 -30.08 -19.25
CA PRO A 531 -6.19 -30.45 -18.44
C PRO A 531 -5.94 -30.07 -16.98
N ILE A 532 -6.66 -29.07 -16.51
CA ILE A 532 -6.72 -28.67 -15.11
C ILE A 532 -8.04 -29.21 -14.55
N ASP A 533 -8.02 -29.81 -13.37
CA ASP A 533 -9.26 -30.11 -12.65
C ASP A 533 -9.77 -28.84 -11.98
N ASP A 534 -10.55 -28.05 -12.72
CA ASP A 534 -11.18 -26.81 -12.30
C ASP A 534 -12.63 -26.99 -11.80
N ASN A 535 -13.09 -28.26 -11.69
CA ASN A 535 -14.46 -28.53 -11.26
C ASN A 535 -14.69 -28.25 -9.78
N ALA A 536 -13.65 -28.34 -8.95
CA ALA A 536 -13.74 -27.96 -7.54
C ALA A 536 -12.38 -27.45 -7.03
N PRO A 537 -12.35 -26.36 -6.26
CA PRO A 537 -11.12 -25.90 -5.62
C PRO A 537 -10.65 -26.88 -4.53
N ASP A 538 -9.35 -26.80 -4.20
CA ASP A 538 -8.81 -27.53 -3.04
C ASP A 538 -9.54 -27.12 -1.77
N PRO A 539 -10.20 -28.06 -1.06
CA PRO A 539 -11.01 -27.73 0.10
C PRO A 539 -10.22 -27.06 1.23
N ALA A 540 -8.98 -27.46 1.47
CA ALA A 540 -8.17 -26.90 2.54
C ALA A 540 -7.79 -25.46 2.23
N SER A 541 -7.36 -25.17 1.01
CA SER A 541 -7.03 -23.80 0.57
C SER A 541 -8.23 -22.86 0.69
N TYR A 542 -9.41 -23.29 0.20
CA TYR A 542 -10.62 -22.50 0.28
C TYR A 542 -11.08 -22.24 1.72
N LEU A 543 -11.24 -23.29 2.52
CA LEU A 543 -11.77 -23.17 3.89
C LEU A 543 -10.83 -22.43 4.83
N ASN A 544 -9.51 -22.55 4.66
CA ASN A 544 -8.55 -21.87 5.53
C ASN A 544 -8.35 -20.39 5.21
N ASN A 545 -8.54 -19.99 3.93
CA ASN A 545 -8.19 -18.66 3.48
C ASN A 545 -9.39 -17.80 3.06
N SER A 546 -10.64 -18.29 3.21
CA SER A 546 -11.82 -17.50 2.85
C SER A 546 -12.52 -16.97 4.10
N TRP A 547 -12.85 -15.67 4.07
CA TRP A 547 -13.45 -14.98 5.21
C TRP A 547 -14.24 -13.75 4.76
N ALA A 548 -15.08 -13.23 5.66
CA ALA A 548 -15.79 -11.97 5.48
C ALA A 548 -15.86 -11.18 6.79
N LEU A 549 -15.91 -9.87 6.68
CA LEU A 549 -16.10 -8.97 7.80
C LEU A 549 -17.13 -7.91 7.45
N GLU A 550 -18.10 -7.69 8.33
CA GLU A 550 -19.02 -6.58 8.29
C GLU A 550 -18.79 -5.70 9.54
N GLN A 551 -18.59 -4.40 9.34
CA GLN A 551 -18.45 -3.45 10.43
C GLN A 551 -19.42 -2.29 10.26
N THR A 552 -20.29 -2.10 11.24
CA THR A 552 -21.26 -1.00 11.28
C THR A 552 -20.94 -0.08 12.44
N ASN A 553 -20.74 1.20 12.15
CA ASN A 553 -20.48 2.24 13.13
C ASN A 553 -21.60 3.29 13.08
N ASN A 554 -22.28 3.49 14.21
CA ASN A 554 -23.21 4.60 14.41
C ASN A 554 -22.57 5.60 15.37
N ALA A 555 -22.48 6.85 14.97
CA ALA A 555 -21.85 7.86 15.78
C ALA A 555 -22.71 9.11 15.94
N ALA A 556 -22.58 9.75 17.10
CA ALA A 556 -23.14 11.08 17.35
C ALA A 556 -22.06 11.94 18.00
N TYR A 557 -22.01 13.22 17.65
CA TYR A 557 -21.05 14.14 18.23
C TYR A 557 -21.66 15.49 18.59
N ALA A 558 -20.99 16.18 19.52
CA ALA A 558 -21.18 17.60 19.81
C ALA A 558 -19.81 18.27 19.99
N GLN A 559 -19.62 19.44 19.38
CA GLN A 559 -18.40 20.22 19.44
C GLN A 559 -18.73 21.70 19.57
N LEU A 560 -18.20 22.32 20.62
CA LEU A 560 -18.34 23.75 20.89
C LEU A 560 -17.06 24.47 20.44
N ASN A 561 -17.20 25.36 19.47
CA ASN A 561 -16.12 26.22 18.99
C ASN A 561 -16.14 27.56 19.74
N PHE A 562 -14.97 28.11 19.99
CA PHE A 562 -14.82 29.40 20.67
C PHE A 562 -13.66 30.20 20.09
N SER A 563 -13.80 31.53 20.12
CA SER A 563 -12.74 32.45 19.71
C SER A 563 -12.84 33.77 20.44
N GLY A 564 -11.70 34.39 20.75
CA GLY A 564 -11.60 35.72 21.37
C GLY A 564 -10.21 36.04 21.85
N GLY A 565 -9.74 37.27 21.67
CA GLY A 565 -8.45 37.75 22.15
C GLY A 565 -7.22 37.02 21.60
N GLY A 566 -7.28 36.58 20.33
CA GLY A 566 -6.23 35.76 19.71
C GLY A 566 -6.34 34.25 19.97
N LEU A 567 -7.16 33.81 20.94
CA LEU A 567 -7.42 32.41 21.22
C LEU A 567 -8.60 31.93 20.38
N ARG A 568 -8.43 30.79 19.71
CA ARG A 568 -9.50 30.01 19.08
C ARG A 568 -9.36 28.53 19.44
N GLY A 569 -10.47 27.82 19.49
CA GLY A 569 -10.41 26.41 19.86
C GLY A 569 -11.74 25.71 19.73
N ASN A 570 -11.73 24.44 20.02
CA ASN A 570 -12.91 23.62 20.16
C ASN A 570 -12.78 22.60 21.28
N LEU A 571 -13.91 22.29 21.89
CA LEU A 571 -14.08 21.20 22.86
C LEU A 571 -15.23 20.34 22.37
N GLY A 572 -15.02 19.05 22.27
CA GLY A 572 -16.05 18.17 21.75
C GLY A 572 -16.00 16.76 22.33
N VAL A 573 -17.05 16.03 22.05
CA VAL A 573 -17.18 14.63 22.38
C VAL A 573 -17.89 13.90 21.25
N ARG A 574 -17.42 12.70 20.93
CA ARG A 574 -18.03 11.79 19.97
C ARG A 574 -18.36 10.47 20.69
N TYR A 575 -19.57 10.01 20.53
CA TYR A 575 -20.01 8.69 20.95
C TYR A 575 -20.12 7.80 19.72
N VAL A 576 -19.59 6.57 19.81
CA VAL A 576 -19.58 5.58 18.73
C VAL A 576 -20.15 4.29 19.27
N ASP A 577 -21.18 3.74 18.61
CA ASP A 577 -21.70 2.39 18.78
C ASP A 577 -21.23 1.56 17.57
N SER A 578 -20.38 0.57 17.82
CA SER A 578 -19.74 -0.25 16.79
C SER A 578 -20.20 -1.69 16.90
N LYS A 579 -20.62 -2.26 15.77
CA LYS A 579 -20.92 -3.69 15.62
C LYS A 579 -19.98 -4.26 14.57
N THR A 580 -19.22 -5.29 14.93
CA THR A 580 -18.35 -6.05 14.00
C THR A 580 -18.84 -7.49 13.93
N GLU A 581 -18.97 -8.01 12.72
CA GLU A 581 -19.33 -9.40 12.43
C GLU A 581 -18.19 -10.02 11.60
N GLY A 582 -17.36 -10.82 12.25
CA GLY A 582 -16.26 -11.55 11.62
C GLY A 582 -16.72 -12.98 11.30
N SER A 583 -16.60 -13.37 10.04
CA SER A 583 -17.06 -14.67 9.52
C SER A 583 -15.90 -15.44 8.90
N GLY A 584 -15.91 -16.75 9.09
CA GLY A 584 -14.93 -17.65 8.49
C GLY A 584 -15.32 -19.10 8.72
N PHE A 585 -14.58 -20.02 8.13
CA PHE A 585 -14.82 -21.43 8.29
C PHE A 585 -14.19 -21.95 9.59
N VAL A 586 -15.01 -22.69 10.35
CA VAL A 586 -14.58 -23.40 11.57
C VAL A 586 -14.95 -24.86 11.42
N TYR A 587 -13.95 -25.70 11.32
CA TYR A 587 -14.16 -27.14 11.11
C TYR A 587 -13.15 -27.99 11.89
N SER A 588 -13.52 -29.24 12.08
CA SER A 588 -12.66 -30.29 12.60
C SER A 588 -12.75 -31.49 11.67
N GLY A 589 -11.65 -32.20 11.47
CA GLY A 589 -11.57 -33.32 10.56
C GLY A 589 -11.09 -32.95 9.16
N THR A 590 -11.28 -33.86 8.22
CA THR A 590 -10.82 -33.66 6.84
C THR A 590 -11.60 -32.51 6.17
N PRO A 591 -10.92 -31.54 5.57
CA PRO A 591 -11.56 -30.45 4.83
C PRO A 591 -12.44 -30.99 3.70
N SER A 592 -13.68 -30.48 3.59
CA SER A 592 -14.62 -30.87 2.53
C SER A 592 -15.54 -29.72 2.17
N LEU A 593 -15.71 -29.48 0.89
CA LEU A 593 -16.63 -28.46 0.37
C LEU A 593 -18.10 -28.92 0.40
N ALA A 594 -18.36 -30.22 0.56
CA ALA A 594 -19.72 -30.76 0.51
C ALA A 594 -20.66 -30.21 1.63
N ASN A 595 -20.08 -29.73 2.72
CA ASN A 595 -20.79 -29.17 3.87
C ASN A 595 -20.26 -27.78 4.26
N ALA A 596 -19.60 -27.08 3.34
CA ALA A 596 -18.95 -25.79 3.59
C ALA A 596 -19.92 -24.75 4.22
N ASP A 597 -21.16 -24.66 3.73
CA ASP A 597 -22.17 -23.74 4.28
C ASP A 597 -22.41 -23.96 5.79
N SER A 598 -22.36 -25.19 6.27
CA SER A 598 -22.54 -25.51 7.68
C SER A 598 -21.32 -25.22 8.54
N LEU A 599 -20.16 -25.05 7.92
CA LEU A 599 -18.90 -24.72 8.58
C LEU A 599 -18.66 -23.21 8.68
N TRP A 600 -19.39 -22.41 7.89
CA TRP A 600 -19.31 -20.96 7.93
C TRP A 600 -19.94 -20.44 9.22
N GLN A 601 -19.15 -19.74 10.02
CA GLN A 601 -19.56 -19.22 11.31
C GLN A 601 -19.29 -17.73 11.41
N THR A 602 -20.28 -16.99 11.89
CA THR A 602 -20.16 -15.57 12.18
C THR A 602 -20.06 -15.36 13.69
N ARG A 603 -19.15 -14.51 14.11
CA ARG A 603 -19.04 -13.98 15.47
C ARG A 603 -19.34 -12.50 15.45
N THR A 604 -20.23 -12.08 16.35
CA THR A 604 -20.64 -10.68 16.48
C THR A 604 -20.05 -10.09 17.75
N ARG A 605 -19.39 -8.95 17.61
CA ARG A 605 -18.92 -8.12 18.72
C ARG A 605 -19.62 -6.76 18.67
N LYS A 606 -19.98 -6.24 19.83
CA LYS A 606 -20.54 -4.90 19.99
C LYS A 606 -19.77 -4.16 21.07
N GLU A 607 -19.43 -2.92 20.78
CA GLU A 607 -18.68 -2.05 21.68
C GLU A 607 -19.14 -0.62 21.50
N ASP A 608 -19.02 0.17 22.56
CA ASP A 608 -19.30 1.60 22.53
C ASP A 608 -18.10 2.40 23.06
N PHE A 609 -17.89 3.59 22.49
CA PHE A 609 -16.76 4.44 22.82
C PHE A 609 -17.19 5.87 23.02
N LEU A 610 -16.61 6.49 24.04
CA LEU A 610 -16.71 7.94 24.25
C LEU A 610 -15.34 8.58 24.00
N LEU A 611 -15.29 9.46 23.01
CA LEU A 611 -14.07 10.05 22.44
C LEU A 611 -14.08 11.58 22.64
N PRO A 612 -13.61 12.08 23.79
CA PRO A 612 -13.44 13.51 24.04
C PRO A 612 -12.27 14.07 23.24
N SER A 613 -12.38 15.34 22.82
CA SER A 613 -11.31 16.10 22.15
C SER A 613 -11.29 17.57 22.59
N LEU A 614 -10.09 18.12 22.63
CA LEU A 614 -9.82 19.55 22.86
C LEU A 614 -8.75 20.00 21.89
N THR A 615 -9.03 21.10 21.18
CA THR A 615 -8.07 21.76 20.30
C THR A 615 -8.03 23.25 20.62
N LEU A 616 -6.82 23.79 20.77
CA LEU A 616 -6.55 25.19 21.07
C LEU A 616 -5.55 25.75 20.05
N SER A 617 -5.77 26.96 19.59
CA SER A 617 -4.84 27.73 18.79
C SER A 617 -4.78 29.16 19.36
N TYR A 618 -3.58 29.67 19.61
CA TYR A 618 -3.36 30.97 20.14
C TYR A 618 -2.41 31.80 19.26
N ASP A 619 -2.96 32.85 18.66
CA ASP A 619 -2.23 33.81 17.84
C ASP A 619 -1.75 34.90 18.77
N THR A 620 -0.46 34.93 19.12
CA THR A 620 0.12 35.97 20.01
C THR A 620 0.39 37.27 19.31
N SER A 621 0.62 37.18 17.99
CA SER A 621 0.87 38.27 17.05
C SER A 621 0.60 37.78 15.63
N ASP A 622 0.76 38.65 14.64
CA ASP A 622 0.67 38.27 13.24
C ASP A 622 1.69 37.19 12.81
N ASP A 623 2.75 37.01 13.59
CA ASP A 623 3.87 36.15 13.26
C ASP A 623 3.83 34.79 13.98
N TRP A 624 3.25 34.69 15.18
CA TRP A 624 3.32 33.48 15.99
C TRP A 624 1.96 32.82 16.24
N VAL A 625 1.90 31.55 15.98
CA VAL A 625 0.76 30.68 16.30
C VAL A 625 1.21 29.51 17.16
N PHE A 626 0.58 29.32 18.32
CA PHE A 626 0.78 28.18 19.19
C PHE A 626 -0.46 27.30 19.18
N ARG A 627 -0.29 25.97 19.04
CA ARG A 627 -1.41 25.04 19.04
C ARG A 627 -1.21 23.93 20.05
N PHE A 628 -2.30 23.53 20.67
CA PHE A 628 -2.37 22.34 21.54
C PHE A 628 -3.60 21.52 21.17
N ALA A 629 -3.44 20.19 21.10
CA ALA A 629 -4.55 19.28 20.90
C ALA A 629 -4.40 18.07 21.84
N ALA A 630 -5.53 17.63 22.40
CA ALA A 630 -5.63 16.43 23.19
C ALA A 630 -6.92 15.69 22.82
N ALA A 631 -6.83 14.41 22.47
CA ALA A 631 -7.99 13.62 22.07
C ALA A 631 -7.83 12.14 22.48
N LYS A 632 -8.94 11.51 22.88
CA LYS A 632 -9.06 10.06 22.92
C LYS A 632 -9.53 9.59 21.54
N VAL A 633 -8.81 8.64 20.94
CA VAL A 633 -9.10 8.08 19.61
C VAL A 633 -9.09 6.55 19.65
N ILE A 634 -9.72 5.94 18.66
CA ILE A 634 -9.69 4.49 18.43
C ILE A 634 -9.21 4.19 17.00
N ALA A 635 -8.64 2.99 16.79
CA ALA A 635 -8.36 2.42 15.48
C ALA A 635 -8.55 0.91 15.53
N TRP A 636 -9.22 0.35 14.51
CA TRP A 636 -9.48 -1.08 14.47
C TRP A 636 -8.28 -1.89 13.96
N ALA A 637 -8.21 -3.17 14.35
CA ALA A 637 -7.27 -4.13 13.82
C ALA A 637 -7.44 -4.33 12.31
N PRO A 638 -6.41 -4.86 11.61
CA PRO A 638 -6.56 -5.36 10.25
C PRO A 638 -7.74 -6.33 10.11
N TYR A 639 -8.41 -6.31 8.97
CA TYR A 639 -9.65 -7.07 8.75
C TYR A 639 -9.52 -8.56 9.03
N ASN A 640 -8.48 -9.21 8.46
CA ASN A 640 -8.21 -10.63 8.63
C ASN A 640 -7.90 -11.04 10.09
N GLN A 641 -7.50 -10.11 10.93
CA GLN A 641 -7.28 -10.36 12.34
C GLN A 641 -8.58 -10.42 13.15
N MET A 642 -9.65 -9.79 12.66
CA MET A 642 -10.94 -9.69 13.35
C MET A 642 -11.96 -10.77 12.92
N VAL A 643 -11.56 -11.73 12.09
CA VAL A 643 -12.44 -12.82 11.62
C VAL A 643 -12.25 -14.10 12.42
N ASN A 644 -13.19 -15.03 12.27
CA ASN A 644 -13.19 -16.29 13.02
C ASN A 644 -12.72 -17.46 12.13
N ASN A 645 -11.46 -17.40 11.67
CA ASN A 645 -10.85 -18.47 10.90
C ASN A 645 -9.67 -19.10 11.65
N THR A 646 -9.28 -20.31 11.25
CA THR A 646 -8.12 -21.00 11.81
C THR A 646 -7.45 -21.86 10.74
N PHE A 647 -6.18 -21.60 10.52
CA PHE A 647 -5.30 -22.43 9.69
C PHE A 647 -4.48 -23.37 10.60
N LEU A 648 -4.45 -24.68 10.29
CA LEU A 648 -3.73 -25.69 11.05
C LEU A 648 -2.67 -26.39 10.19
N ASN A 649 -1.49 -26.58 10.76
CA ASN A 649 -0.48 -27.49 10.25
C ASN A 649 -0.48 -28.75 11.11
N ASP A 650 -1.11 -29.80 10.60
CA ASP A 650 -1.36 -31.06 11.31
C ASP A 650 -0.10 -31.86 11.60
N THR A 651 0.97 -31.65 10.81
CA THR A 651 2.24 -32.36 10.99
C THR A 651 3.08 -31.75 12.13
N THR A 652 3.10 -30.42 12.21
CA THR A 652 3.91 -29.70 13.21
C THR A 652 3.12 -29.32 14.45
N LEU A 653 1.81 -29.55 14.46
CA LEU A 653 0.86 -29.15 15.51
C LEU A 653 0.92 -27.64 15.81
N THR A 654 1.01 -26.86 14.75
CA THR A 654 1.01 -25.41 14.81
C THR A 654 -0.17 -24.84 14.03
N GLY A 655 -0.51 -23.60 14.29
CA GLY A 655 -1.56 -22.94 13.55
C GLY A 655 -1.53 -21.41 13.68
N SER A 656 -2.37 -20.77 12.90
CA SER A 656 -2.65 -19.35 13.00
C SER A 656 -4.11 -19.07 12.70
N GLY A 657 -4.62 -17.94 13.14
CA GLY A 657 -5.99 -17.52 12.85
C GLY A 657 -6.31 -16.14 13.37
N GLY A 658 -7.47 -15.62 12.98
CA GLY A 658 -7.99 -14.36 13.50
C GLY A 658 -8.56 -14.51 14.92
N ASN A 659 -9.04 -13.38 15.45
CA ASN A 659 -9.70 -13.29 16.74
C ASN A 659 -10.84 -12.26 16.65
N ALA A 660 -12.05 -12.76 16.50
CA ALA A 660 -13.24 -11.92 16.40
C ALA A 660 -13.59 -11.15 17.70
N GLU A 661 -12.87 -11.44 18.81
CA GLU A 661 -13.06 -10.78 20.10
C GLU A 661 -12.05 -9.61 20.32
N LEU A 662 -11.30 -9.20 19.28
CA LEU A 662 -10.36 -8.09 19.40
C LEU A 662 -11.09 -6.76 19.63
N SER A 663 -10.70 -6.05 20.68
CA SER A 663 -10.99 -4.64 20.85
C SER A 663 -10.09 -3.77 19.97
N PRO A 664 -10.55 -2.61 19.50
CA PRO A 664 -9.70 -1.68 18.79
C PRO A 664 -8.55 -1.16 19.67
N TYR A 665 -7.50 -0.67 19.04
CA TYR A 665 -6.53 0.19 19.70
C TYR A 665 -7.25 1.41 20.26
N GLU A 666 -6.98 1.78 21.51
CA GLU A 666 -7.40 3.04 22.08
C GLU A 666 -6.16 3.90 22.36
N SER A 667 -6.21 5.18 22.01
CA SER A 667 -5.08 6.07 22.28
C SER A 667 -5.52 7.41 22.85
N TRP A 668 -4.73 7.93 23.79
CA TRP A 668 -4.70 9.34 24.13
C TRP A 668 -3.59 10.01 23.35
N ASN A 669 -3.96 10.89 22.43
CA ASN A 669 -3.05 11.66 21.60
C ASN A 669 -2.92 13.08 22.15
N PHE A 670 -1.68 13.54 22.32
CA PHE A 670 -1.32 14.90 22.72
C PHE A 670 -0.39 15.49 21.68
N ASN A 671 -0.74 16.66 21.17
CA ASN A 671 0.05 17.38 20.18
C ASN A 671 0.25 18.83 20.62
N LEU A 672 1.45 19.37 20.41
CA LEU A 672 1.79 20.77 20.67
C LEU A 672 2.56 21.31 19.46
N SER A 673 2.22 22.49 18.94
CA SER A 673 3.02 23.14 17.91
C SER A 673 3.26 24.62 18.20
N ALA A 674 4.37 25.12 17.67
CA ALA A 674 4.72 26.53 17.59
C ALA A 674 5.12 26.85 16.14
N GLU A 675 4.51 27.86 15.57
CA GLU A 675 4.70 28.26 14.18
C GLU A 675 5.10 29.74 14.15
N TYR A 676 6.21 30.04 13.47
CA TYR A 676 6.72 31.40 13.30
C TYR A 676 6.69 31.78 11.82
N TYR A 677 5.74 32.64 11.46
CA TYR A 677 5.52 33.18 10.12
C TYR A 677 6.29 34.49 9.97
N PHE A 678 7.56 34.41 9.61
CA PHE A 678 8.44 35.56 9.57
C PHE A 678 8.40 36.38 8.25
N ALA A 679 7.68 35.84 7.23
CA ALA A 679 7.35 36.57 6.00
C ALA A 679 6.13 35.90 5.32
N GLN A 680 5.56 36.52 4.30
CA GLN A 680 4.29 36.10 3.66
C GLN A 680 4.27 34.65 3.20
N GLN A 681 5.40 34.10 2.76
CA GLN A 681 5.52 32.70 2.25
C GLN A 681 6.55 31.90 3.05
N ALA A 682 6.90 32.36 4.24
CA ALA A 682 8.00 31.81 5.03
C ALA A 682 7.54 31.41 6.43
N VAL A 683 7.90 30.21 6.85
CA VAL A 683 7.57 29.66 8.16
C VAL A 683 8.71 28.78 8.69
N VAL A 684 8.91 28.83 9.99
CA VAL A 684 9.54 27.77 10.77
C VAL A 684 8.49 27.22 11.73
N ALA A 685 8.27 25.92 11.72
CA ALA A 685 7.32 25.30 12.63
C ALA A 685 7.95 24.12 13.37
N TRP A 686 7.58 23.98 14.63
CA TRP A 686 7.94 22.88 15.52
C TRP A 686 6.65 22.21 15.99
N SER A 687 6.59 20.90 15.97
CA SER A 687 5.51 20.14 16.59
C SER A 687 6.04 19.00 17.42
N LEU A 688 5.43 18.76 18.57
CA LEU A 688 5.68 17.63 19.47
C LEU A 688 4.43 16.75 19.45
N PHE A 689 4.60 15.45 19.46
CA PHE A 689 3.49 14.51 19.57
C PHE A 689 3.80 13.42 20.59
N TYR A 690 2.77 13.00 21.31
CA TYR A 690 2.78 11.88 22.24
C TYR A 690 1.46 11.12 22.13
N LYS A 691 1.53 9.81 21.85
CA LYS A 691 0.39 8.91 21.75
C LYS A 691 0.56 7.79 22.77
N LYS A 692 -0.37 7.70 23.72
CA LYS A 692 -0.43 6.60 24.69
C LYS A 692 -1.48 5.61 24.21
N ILE A 693 -1.03 4.48 23.69
CA ILE A 693 -1.86 3.44 23.12
C ILE A 693 -2.19 2.42 24.21
N ASN A 694 -3.46 2.23 24.47
CA ASN A 694 -3.98 1.13 25.28
C ASN A 694 -4.53 0.05 24.35
N ASN A 695 -4.70 -1.17 24.84
CA ASN A 695 -5.16 -2.30 24.05
C ASN A 695 -4.31 -2.55 22.79
N TYR A 696 -2.98 -2.38 22.91
CA TYR A 696 -2.09 -2.69 21.80
C TYR A 696 -2.31 -4.14 21.35
N ILE A 697 -2.45 -4.37 20.04
CA ILE A 697 -2.70 -5.69 19.48
C ILE A 697 -1.36 -6.29 19.08
N ASP A 698 -1.07 -7.47 19.63
CA ASP A 698 0.12 -8.25 19.35
C ASP A 698 -0.28 -9.70 19.06
N THR A 699 0.58 -10.44 18.35
CA THR A 699 0.35 -11.84 18.03
C THR A 699 1.08 -12.72 19.05
N SER A 700 0.34 -13.64 19.65
CA SER A 700 0.92 -14.59 20.62
C SER A 700 0.41 -16.00 20.39
N ALA A 701 1.27 -16.98 20.67
CA ALA A 701 0.90 -18.38 20.61
C ALA A 701 0.15 -18.80 21.88
N SER A 702 -0.86 -19.65 21.71
CA SER A 702 -1.56 -20.35 22.79
C SER A 702 -1.81 -21.81 22.43
N VAL A 703 -1.87 -22.67 23.42
CA VAL A 703 -2.24 -24.06 23.21
C VAL A 703 -3.75 -24.14 23.08
N GLU A 704 -4.21 -24.64 21.93
CA GLU A 704 -5.62 -24.88 21.62
C GLU A 704 -5.80 -26.34 21.19
N ARG A 705 -6.87 -26.98 21.70
CA ARG A 705 -7.18 -28.36 21.36
C ARG A 705 -7.97 -28.39 20.07
N GLN A 706 -7.36 -28.98 19.01
CA GLN A 706 -7.93 -29.02 17.66
C GLN A 706 -7.90 -30.46 17.13
N TYR A 707 -8.80 -30.76 16.19
CA TYR A 707 -8.81 -32.04 15.49
C TYR A 707 -7.69 -32.09 14.45
N ASN A 708 -6.97 -33.21 14.38
CA ASN A 708 -5.87 -33.44 13.43
C ASN A 708 -6.36 -34.31 12.28
N ALA A 709 -6.40 -33.75 11.08
CA ALA A 709 -6.93 -34.41 9.89
C ALA A 709 -6.05 -35.58 9.40
N LEU A 710 -4.78 -35.69 9.84
CA LEU A 710 -3.92 -36.83 9.52
C LEU A 710 -4.49 -38.16 10.03
N ARG A 711 -5.33 -38.12 11.06
CA ARG A 711 -6.01 -39.33 11.53
C ARG A 711 -6.80 -40.01 10.40
N ASP A 712 -7.47 -39.24 9.57
CA ASP A 712 -8.36 -39.74 8.53
C ASP A 712 -7.67 -39.81 7.16
N THR A 713 -6.71 -38.89 6.90
CA THR A 713 -6.07 -38.76 5.60
C THR A 713 -4.73 -39.47 5.47
N ALA A 714 -3.98 -39.60 6.57
CA ALA A 714 -2.65 -40.19 6.60
C ALA A 714 -2.40 -41.04 7.87
N PRO A 715 -3.05 -42.23 8.03
CA PRO A 715 -2.99 -43.02 9.24
C PRO A 715 -1.58 -43.41 9.71
N GLN A 716 -0.62 -43.53 8.79
CA GLN A 716 0.77 -43.87 9.15
C GLN A 716 1.46 -42.66 9.85
N SER A 717 1.24 -41.43 9.35
CA SER A 717 1.73 -40.20 10.00
C SER A 717 1.01 -39.98 11.33
N TRP A 718 -0.30 -40.23 11.37
CA TRP A 718 -1.08 -40.14 12.60
C TRP A 718 -0.56 -41.11 13.71
N ALA A 719 -0.21 -42.32 13.34
CA ALA A 719 0.33 -43.32 14.31
C ALA A 719 1.63 -42.83 14.99
N GLN A 720 2.37 -41.91 14.40
CA GLN A 720 3.56 -41.34 14.99
C GLN A 720 3.23 -40.17 15.97
N LEU A 721 2.09 -39.55 15.84
CA LEU A 721 1.65 -38.41 16.65
C LEU A 721 0.81 -38.88 17.86
N VAL A 722 0.05 -39.94 17.72
CA VAL A 722 -0.86 -40.44 18.79
C VAL A 722 -0.08 -40.78 20.05
N GLY A 723 -0.54 -40.25 21.19
CA GLY A 723 0.14 -40.44 22.47
C GLY A 723 1.26 -39.42 22.77
N SER A 724 1.53 -38.49 21.82
CA SER A 724 2.47 -37.36 22.00
C SER A 724 1.75 -36.02 21.88
N ASN A 725 2.31 -34.94 22.40
CA ASN A 725 1.81 -33.56 22.28
C ASN A 725 0.28 -33.44 22.53
N GLY A 726 -0.25 -34.12 23.54
CA GLY A 726 -1.67 -34.13 23.85
C GLY A 726 -2.55 -34.85 22.83
N CYS A 727 -1.98 -35.58 21.82
CA CYS A 727 -2.75 -36.27 20.80
C CYS A 727 -3.43 -37.51 21.38
N THR A 728 -4.74 -37.56 21.27
CA THR A 728 -5.58 -38.64 21.79
C THR A 728 -6.20 -39.49 20.67
N ALA A 729 -6.56 -40.71 20.94
CA ALA A 729 -7.04 -41.69 19.93
C ALA A 729 -8.32 -41.19 19.18
N ASP A 730 -9.07 -40.24 19.77
CA ASP A 730 -10.24 -39.63 19.15
C ASP A 730 -9.91 -38.56 18.08
N GLY A 731 -8.62 -38.28 17.84
CA GLY A 731 -8.16 -37.41 16.78
C GLY A 731 -7.81 -35.98 17.20
N TYR A 732 -7.90 -35.64 18.47
CA TYR A 732 -7.57 -34.34 18.97
C TYR A 732 -6.13 -34.23 19.47
N CYS A 733 -5.47 -33.13 19.15
CA CYS A 733 -4.12 -32.76 19.58
C CYS A 733 -4.09 -31.36 20.19
N ASP A 734 -3.04 -31.07 20.96
CA ASP A 734 -2.77 -29.73 21.45
C ASP A 734 -1.87 -28.98 20.46
N TYR A 735 -2.45 -27.96 19.80
CA TYR A 735 -1.77 -27.15 18.80
C TYR A 735 -1.26 -25.85 19.41
N SER A 736 -0.08 -25.42 19.01
CA SER A 736 0.40 -24.06 19.26
C SER A 736 -0.15 -23.13 18.20
N ILE A 737 -1.20 -22.35 18.52
CA ILE A 737 -1.90 -21.49 17.58
C ILE A 737 -1.54 -20.02 17.86
N GLN A 738 -1.07 -19.33 16.84
CA GLN A 738 -0.81 -17.89 16.87
C GLN A 738 -2.09 -17.12 16.54
N ARG A 739 -2.50 -16.23 17.47
CA ARG A 739 -3.64 -15.33 17.27
C ARG A 739 -3.31 -13.92 17.71
N PRO A 740 -3.88 -12.90 17.04
CA PRO A 740 -3.83 -11.52 17.52
C PRO A 740 -4.62 -11.40 18.82
N ARG A 741 -4.07 -10.63 19.77
CA ARG A 741 -4.66 -10.38 21.09
C ARG A 741 -4.40 -8.95 21.53
N ASN A 742 -5.28 -8.40 22.36
CA ASN A 742 -5.02 -7.15 23.07
C ASN A 742 -4.01 -7.45 24.18
N ALA A 743 -2.72 -7.18 23.94
CA ALA A 743 -1.61 -7.70 24.73
C ALA A 743 -0.94 -6.67 25.68
N GLY A 744 -1.51 -5.48 25.78
CA GLY A 744 -0.99 -4.46 26.70
C GLY A 744 -1.00 -3.05 26.12
N ASP A 745 -0.03 -2.25 26.51
CA ASP A 745 0.07 -0.85 26.13
C ASP A 745 1.22 -0.63 25.14
N GLY A 746 1.13 0.45 24.37
CA GLY A 746 2.19 0.98 23.54
C GLY A 746 2.29 2.49 23.67
N LYS A 747 3.34 3.06 23.15
CA LYS A 747 3.47 4.52 23.07
C LYS A 747 4.24 4.93 21.82
N VAL A 748 3.89 6.09 21.28
CA VAL A 748 4.64 6.77 20.21
C VAL A 748 4.91 8.19 20.66
N LYS A 749 6.14 8.67 20.46
CA LYS A 749 6.53 10.04 20.80
C LYS A 749 7.52 10.58 19.80
N GLY A 750 7.49 11.87 19.57
CA GLY A 750 8.43 12.49 18.68
C GLY A 750 8.19 13.97 18.46
N PHE A 751 8.89 14.49 17.46
CA PHE A 751 8.75 15.87 17.04
C PHE A 751 9.01 16.03 15.53
N ASN A 752 8.43 17.08 14.96
CA ASN A 752 8.67 17.52 13.61
C ASN A 752 9.23 18.94 13.63
N ILE A 753 10.16 19.25 12.73
CA ILE A 753 10.61 20.61 12.41
C ILE A 753 10.40 20.82 10.93
N SER A 754 9.75 21.91 10.55
CA SER A 754 9.57 22.29 9.15
C SER A 754 10.06 23.71 8.91
N PHE A 755 10.63 23.91 7.75
CA PHE A 755 11.13 25.18 7.27
C PHE A 755 10.68 25.41 5.82
N GLN A 756 10.15 26.58 5.54
CA GLN A 756 9.81 26.98 4.19
C GLN A 756 10.20 28.46 4.02
N GLN A 757 10.95 28.76 2.94
CA GLN A 757 11.33 30.13 2.62
C GLN A 757 11.63 30.32 1.13
N PRO A 758 10.98 31.28 0.45
CA PRO A 758 11.48 31.84 -0.79
C PRO A 758 12.57 32.89 -0.49
N PHE A 759 13.61 32.98 -1.33
CA PHE A 759 14.72 33.91 -1.15
C PHE A 759 14.52 35.18 -1.97
N GLY A 760 13.61 36.05 -1.54
CA GLY A 760 13.27 37.32 -2.20
C GLY A 760 12.90 37.11 -3.68
N ASP A 761 13.37 38.00 -4.56
CA ASP A 761 13.11 37.98 -6.01
C ASP A 761 14.12 37.14 -6.81
N SER A 762 14.97 36.37 -6.12
CA SER A 762 15.99 35.53 -6.76
C SER A 762 15.42 34.44 -7.64
N GLY A 763 14.19 33.99 -7.36
CA GLY A 763 13.57 32.78 -7.90
C GLY A 763 13.87 31.54 -7.08
N PHE A 764 14.91 31.52 -6.26
CA PHE A 764 15.22 30.38 -5.40
C PHE A 764 14.35 30.34 -4.16
N GLY A 765 14.14 29.14 -3.64
CA GLY A 765 13.54 28.88 -2.35
C GLY A 765 13.85 27.48 -1.85
N LEU A 766 13.40 27.19 -0.64
CA LEU A 766 13.68 25.94 0.05
C LEU A 766 12.48 25.51 0.90
N THR A 767 12.15 24.23 0.83
CA THR A 767 11.38 23.54 1.86
C THR A 767 12.24 22.44 2.49
N ALA A 768 12.17 22.29 3.82
CA ALA A 768 12.92 21.27 4.54
C ALA A 768 12.13 20.79 5.74
N ASN A 769 12.13 19.48 5.97
CA ASN A 769 11.45 18.82 7.06
C ASN A 769 12.37 17.82 7.74
N TYR A 770 12.32 17.77 9.06
CA TYR A 770 12.94 16.73 9.86
C TYR A 770 11.93 16.18 10.87
N THR A 771 11.85 14.86 10.95
CA THR A 771 11.00 14.17 11.92
C THR A 771 11.83 13.19 12.73
N TYR A 772 11.61 13.21 14.05
CA TYR A 772 12.02 12.17 14.96
C TYR A 772 10.77 11.49 15.52
N ALA A 773 10.66 10.16 15.39
CA ALA A 773 9.55 9.36 15.91
C ALA A 773 10.10 8.10 16.58
N ALA A 774 9.67 7.81 17.82
CA ALA A 774 10.04 6.63 18.56
C ALA A 774 8.81 6.02 19.24
N GLY A 775 8.55 4.74 18.96
CA GLY A 775 7.47 3.98 19.56
C GLY A 775 7.93 2.61 20.02
N GLU A 776 7.33 2.16 21.09
CA GLU A 776 7.59 0.87 21.70
C GLU A 776 6.31 0.30 22.31
N ASN A 777 6.21 -1.03 22.35
CA ASN A 777 5.18 -1.75 23.08
C ASN A 777 5.55 -1.85 24.57
N ASN A 778 4.75 -2.55 25.38
CA ASN A 778 4.97 -2.73 26.82
C ASN A 778 6.20 -3.58 27.14
N THR A 779 6.72 -4.37 26.20
CA THR A 779 7.95 -5.15 26.33
C THR A 779 9.21 -4.38 25.95
N GLY A 780 9.03 -3.20 25.33
CA GLY A 780 10.13 -2.33 24.87
C GLY A 780 10.52 -2.60 23.41
N ASP A 781 9.77 -3.44 22.70
CA ASP A 781 10.02 -3.74 21.29
C ASP A 781 9.54 -2.58 20.41
N ALA A 782 10.28 -2.29 19.34
CA ALA A 782 9.93 -1.25 18.39
C ALA A 782 8.61 -1.56 17.66
N LEU A 783 7.80 -0.53 17.45
CA LEU A 783 6.57 -0.66 16.67
C LEU A 783 6.88 -0.74 15.16
N PRO A 784 6.07 -1.48 14.37
CA PRO A 784 6.23 -1.56 12.91
C PRO A 784 6.09 -0.20 12.21
N TYR A 785 6.68 -0.09 11.01
CA TYR A 785 6.64 1.07 10.10
C TYR A 785 7.21 2.38 10.69
N GLN A 786 7.95 2.30 11.78
CA GLN A 786 8.48 3.46 12.46
C GLN A 786 9.97 3.67 12.18
N SER A 787 10.27 4.62 11.29
CA SER A 787 11.63 5.14 11.14
C SER A 787 11.91 6.18 12.23
N ARG A 788 13.02 6.04 12.95
CA ARG A 788 13.37 7.01 14.01
C ARG A 788 13.61 8.40 13.51
N ASN A 789 14.25 8.50 12.35
CA ASN A 789 14.58 9.78 11.74
C ASN A 789 14.10 9.79 10.29
N SER A 790 13.55 10.90 9.84
CA SER A 790 13.28 11.13 8.43
C SER A 790 13.53 12.58 8.06
N ILE A 791 13.98 12.79 6.83
CA ILE A 791 14.33 14.11 6.27
C ILE A 791 13.67 14.22 4.91
N ALA A 792 13.03 15.36 4.64
CA ALA A 792 12.68 15.80 3.31
C ALA A 792 13.34 17.17 3.08
N PHE A 793 14.05 17.32 1.96
CA PHE A 793 14.78 18.54 1.62
C PHE A 793 14.57 18.86 0.14
N SER A 794 13.93 20.01 -0.15
CA SER A 794 13.51 20.37 -1.48
C SER A 794 13.86 21.81 -1.83
N PRO A 795 15.09 22.10 -2.33
CA PRO A 795 15.39 23.37 -2.97
C PRO A 795 14.64 23.48 -4.31
N TYR A 796 14.17 24.68 -4.62
CA TYR A 796 13.50 24.97 -5.87
C TYR A 796 13.95 26.29 -6.48
N TYR A 797 13.72 26.41 -7.78
CA TYR A 797 13.89 27.63 -8.54
C TYR A 797 12.63 27.90 -9.36
N GLU A 798 12.11 29.12 -9.28
CA GLU A 798 10.97 29.54 -10.08
C GLU A 798 11.12 31.01 -10.45
N LYS A 799 11.42 31.27 -11.72
CA LYS A 799 11.51 32.65 -12.26
C LYS A 799 11.22 32.67 -13.77
N GLY A 800 10.29 33.52 -14.17
CA GLY A 800 9.87 33.63 -15.58
C GLY A 800 9.27 32.26 -16.06
N PRO A 801 9.67 31.79 -17.26
CA PRO A 801 9.11 30.55 -17.79
C PRO A 801 9.69 29.26 -17.19
N LEU A 802 10.75 29.35 -16.40
CA LEU A 802 11.49 28.19 -15.86
C LEU A 802 11.11 27.91 -14.42
N ASN A 803 10.76 26.67 -14.13
CA ASN A 803 10.72 26.14 -12.79
C ASN A 803 11.58 24.86 -12.69
N ALA A 804 12.17 24.63 -11.54
CA ALA A 804 12.95 23.43 -11.26
C ALA A 804 12.86 23.11 -9.77
N ARG A 805 12.83 21.84 -9.42
CA ARG A 805 12.83 21.34 -8.04
C ARG A 805 13.72 20.12 -7.94
N LEU A 806 14.51 20.06 -6.90
CA LEU A 806 15.24 18.87 -6.49
C LEU A 806 14.65 18.42 -5.14
N THR A 807 14.35 17.15 -4.99
CA THR A 807 13.75 16.61 -3.76
C THR A 807 14.58 15.45 -3.27
N TYR A 808 15.11 15.56 -2.05
CA TYR A 808 15.81 14.50 -1.35
C TYR A 808 14.97 14.05 -0.17
N ASN A 809 14.56 12.78 -0.18
CA ASN A 809 13.85 12.14 0.92
C ASN A 809 14.75 11.04 1.49
N TRP A 810 14.96 11.05 2.80
CA TRP A 810 15.67 9.99 3.51
C TRP A 810 14.89 9.60 4.75
N ARG A 811 14.87 8.31 5.03
CA ARG A 811 14.35 7.77 6.28
C ARG A 811 15.26 6.69 6.84
N ASP A 812 15.32 6.60 8.16
CA ASP A 812 16.02 5.59 8.93
C ASP A 812 15.37 4.21 8.75
N SER A 813 16.09 3.15 9.07
CA SER A 813 15.57 1.78 9.07
C SER A 813 14.34 1.63 9.99
N TYR A 814 13.49 0.66 9.66
CA TYR A 814 12.28 0.38 10.41
C TYR A 814 11.92 -1.11 10.38
N LEU A 815 11.13 -1.55 11.37
CA LEU A 815 10.57 -2.90 11.40
C LEU A 815 9.37 -2.95 10.42
N ALA A 816 9.43 -3.81 9.42
CA ALA A 816 8.29 -4.06 8.53
C ALA A 816 7.20 -4.85 9.27
N GLY A 817 5.93 -4.61 8.93
CA GLY A 817 4.87 -5.55 9.25
C GLY A 817 5.08 -6.87 8.51
N GLY A 818 4.60 -7.98 9.05
CA GLY A 818 4.71 -9.28 8.39
C GLY A 818 3.91 -9.30 7.07
N TYR A 819 4.61 -9.34 5.92
CA TYR A 819 3.96 -9.43 4.61
C TYR A 819 3.63 -10.86 4.20
N VAL A 820 4.29 -11.84 4.79
CA VAL A 820 4.07 -13.26 4.50
C VAL A 820 3.64 -13.95 5.78
N ALA A 821 2.52 -14.64 5.75
CA ALA A 821 2.01 -15.38 6.89
C ALA A 821 3.08 -16.36 7.42
N GLY A 822 3.41 -16.24 8.71
CA GLY A 822 4.40 -17.10 9.38
C GLY A 822 5.87 -16.68 9.25
N ALA A 823 6.19 -15.62 8.49
CA ALA A 823 7.54 -15.09 8.46
C ALA A 823 7.82 -14.19 9.69
N ALA A 824 9.05 -14.27 10.23
CA ALA A 824 9.48 -13.33 11.26
C ALA A 824 9.52 -11.89 10.70
N PRO A 825 9.18 -10.86 11.50
CA PRO A 825 9.24 -9.48 11.05
C PRO A 825 10.67 -9.14 10.63
N ALA A 826 10.82 -8.62 9.41
CA ALA A 826 12.10 -8.17 8.88
C ALA A 826 12.26 -6.66 9.12
N SER A 827 13.48 -6.21 9.35
CA SER A 827 13.81 -4.80 9.27
C SER A 827 14.01 -4.39 7.81
N VAL A 828 13.48 -3.23 7.44
CA VAL A 828 13.79 -2.53 6.18
C VAL A 828 14.90 -1.54 6.48
N ASP A 829 15.90 -1.50 5.61
CA ASP A 829 17.05 -0.60 5.77
C ASP A 829 16.68 0.86 5.57
N ASP A 830 17.60 1.75 5.92
CA ASP A 830 17.47 3.16 5.56
C ASP A 830 17.33 3.32 4.04
N TYR A 831 16.55 4.30 3.63
CA TYR A 831 16.23 4.52 2.22
C TYR A 831 16.36 6.01 1.88
N ALA A 832 17.17 6.29 0.84
CA ALA A 832 17.42 7.64 0.36
C ALA A 832 16.95 7.79 -1.09
N GLU A 833 16.01 8.68 -1.36
CA GLU A 833 15.54 8.94 -2.71
C GLU A 833 15.88 10.38 -3.13
N LEU A 834 16.44 10.53 -4.31
CA LEU A 834 16.65 11.81 -4.96
C LEU A 834 15.76 11.89 -6.21
N CYS A 835 14.90 12.90 -6.27
CA CYS A 835 14.04 13.21 -7.40
C CYS A 835 14.35 14.59 -7.96
N ALA A 836 14.14 14.80 -9.25
CA ALA A 836 14.27 16.08 -9.90
C ALA A 836 13.09 16.36 -10.83
N SER A 837 12.68 17.63 -10.90
CA SER A 837 11.65 18.09 -11.82
C SER A 837 12.10 19.40 -12.46
N VAL A 838 11.93 19.54 -13.78
CA VAL A 838 12.21 20.76 -14.53
C VAL A 838 11.05 21.05 -15.46
N GLY A 839 10.44 22.23 -15.33
CA GLY A 839 9.36 22.70 -16.18
C GLY A 839 9.72 23.97 -16.93
N TYR A 840 9.28 24.06 -18.19
CA TYR A 840 9.43 25.25 -19.01
C TYR A 840 8.12 25.64 -19.69
N ALA A 841 7.62 26.84 -19.40
CA ALA A 841 6.42 27.40 -20.03
C ALA A 841 6.78 28.14 -21.31
N PHE A 842 6.42 27.56 -22.46
CA PHE A 842 6.63 28.21 -23.77
C PHE A 842 5.68 29.40 -24.00
N SER A 843 4.50 29.31 -23.38
CA SER A 843 3.47 30.34 -23.38
C SER A 843 2.59 30.18 -22.12
N PRO A 844 1.64 31.09 -21.89
CA PRO A 844 0.67 30.92 -20.79
C PRO A 844 -0.15 29.61 -20.85
N ASN A 845 -0.27 29.02 -22.04
CA ASN A 845 -1.11 27.87 -22.32
C ASN A 845 -0.31 26.57 -22.48
N TRP A 846 0.98 26.60 -22.70
CA TRP A 846 1.80 25.44 -23.01
C TRP A 846 3.02 25.33 -22.11
N SER A 847 3.25 24.21 -21.51
CA SER A 847 4.48 23.92 -20.77
C SER A 847 4.94 22.47 -20.98
N LEU A 848 6.26 22.27 -20.96
CA LEU A 848 6.90 20.95 -20.91
C LEU A 848 7.43 20.74 -19.50
N GLN A 849 7.24 19.53 -18.97
CA GLN A 849 7.83 19.10 -17.72
C GLN A 849 8.61 17.81 -17.94
N VAL A 850 9.77 17.71 -17.31
CA VAL A 850 10.60 16.53 -17.27
C VAL A 850 10.88 16.19 -15.82
N ASP A 851 10.55 14.96 -15.44
CA ASP A 851 10.66 14.44 -14.09
C ASP A 851 11.60 13.23 -14.07
N ALA A 852 12.35 13.09 -12.99
CA ALA A 852 13.21 11.95 -12.73
C ALA A 852 13.07 11.51 -11.27
N GLN A 853 12.89 10.22 -11.04
CA GLN A 853 12.74 9.60 -9.71
C GLN A 853 13.87 8.61 -9.46
N ASN A 854 14.19 8.41 -8.19
CA ASN A 854 15.22 7.48 -7.73
C ASN A 854 16.56 7.68 -8.45
N LEU A 855 17.02 8.92 -8.61
CA LEU A 855 18.29 9.24 -9.29
C LEU A 855 19.52 8.60 -8.62
N LEU A 856 19.42 8.24 -7.34
CA LEU A 856 20.45 7.52 -6.60
C LEU A 856 20.49 6.02 -6.94
N ASP A 857 19.44 5.51 -7.61
CA ASP A 857 19.26 4.08 -7.87
C ASP A 857 19.32 3.24 -6.58
N GLU A 858 18.62 3.73 -5.56
CA GLU A 858 18.63 3.15 -4.22
C GLU A 858 18.02 1.75 -4.22
N GLN A 859 18.58 0.89 -3.37
CA GLN A 859 18.14 -0.50 -3.23
C GLN A 859 17.25 -0.66 -2.00
N TYR A 860 16.19 -1.41 -2.15
CA TYR A 860 15.32 -1.79 -1.02
C TYR A 860 15.89 -3.05 -0.36
N LEU A 861 16.40 -2.92 0.87
CA LEU A 861 17.05 -3.98 1.62
C LEU A 861 16.20 -4.40 2.83
N GLN A 862 16.01 -5.72 2.99
CA GLN A 862 15.36 -6.32 4.16
C GLN A 862 16.29 -7.32 4.85
N TYR A 863 16.25 -7.38 6.20
CA TYR A 863 17.13 -8.26 6.97
C TYR A 863 16.53 -8.63 8.34
N LEU A 864 17.01 -9.70 8.94
CA LEU A 864 16.64 -10.14 10.30
C LEU A 864 17.76 -9.77 11.27
N GLY A 865 17.46 -8.86 12.20
CA GLY A 865 18.44 -8.42 13.22
C GLY A 865 19.53 -7.52 12.67
N ASP A 866 20.40 -8.01 11.78
CA ASP A 866 21.46 -7.25 11.15
C ASP A 866 21.51 -7.45 9.62
N LYS A 867 22.21 -6.56 8.91
CA LYS A 867 22.26 -6.53 7.43
C LYS A 867 22.94 -7.75 6.77
N ASP A 868 23.63 -8.59 7.53
CA ASP A 868 24.23 -9.82 7.01
C ASP A 868 23.21 -10.98 7.00
N HIS A 869 22.17 -10.91 7.82
CA HIS A 869 21.00 -11.79 7.77
C HIS A 869 19.98 -11.29 6.75
N LEU A 870 20.38 -11.20 5.50
CA LEU A 870 19.55 -10.73 4.40
C LEU A 870 18.29 -11.57 4.22
N THR A 871 17.12 -10.93 4.10
CA THR A 871 15.87 -11.59 3.66
C THR A 871 15.43 -11.14 2.28
N GLY A 872 15.79 -9.92 1.88
CA GLY A 872 15.52 -9.41 0.54
C GLY A 872 16.38 -8.20 0.19
N ARG A 873 16.84 -8.14 -1.05
CA ARG A 873 17.54 -6.99 -1.61
C ARG A 873 17.06 -6.77 -3.03
N TYR A 874 16.49 -5.61 -3.31
CA TYR A 874 15.83 -5.34 -4.58
C TYR A 874 16.28 -4.02 -5.18
N ARG A 875 16.29 -3.96 -6.51
CA ARG A 875 16.55 -2.79 -7.32
C ARG A 875 15.41 -2.58 -8.30
N SER A 876 14.81 -1.39 -8.29
CA SER A 876 13.72 -1.01 -9.18
C SER A 876 14.13 -0.01 -10.27
N GLY A 877 15.40 0.45 -10.23
CA GLY A 877 15.98 1.39 -11.20
C GLY A 877 15.49 2.83 -11.05
N ARG A 878 15.95 3.67 -12.00
CA ARG A 878 15.54 5.07 -12.14
C ARG A 878 14.33 5.16 -13.05
N ARG A 879 13.45 6.14 -12.78
CA ARG A 879 12.29 6.41 -13.62
C ARG A 879 12.33 7.84 -14.15
N TYR A 880 11.91 8.00 -15.38
CA TYR A 880 11.87 9.27 -16.09
C TYR A 880 10.50 9.47 -16.69
N MET A 881 10.01 10.72 -16.67
CA MET A 881 8.76 11.10 -17.32
C MET A 881 8.93 12.44 -18.03
N ALA A 882 8.41 12.54 -19.24
CA ALA A 882 8.33 13.81 -19.96
C ALA A 882 6.86 14.06 -20.34
N SER A 883 6.33 15.24 -19.97
CA SER A 883 4.92 15.58 -20.14
C SER A 883 4.75 16.96 -20.75
N LEU A 884 3.90 17.07 -21.76
CA LEU A 884 3.44 18.32 -22.35
C LEU A 884 2.08 18.66 -21.75
N HIS A 885 1.96 19.84 -21.15
CA HIS A 885 0.75 20.33 -20.51
C HIS A 885 0.14 21.46 -21.32
N LEU A 886 -1.20 21.43 -21.44
CA LEU A 886 -2.03 22.44 -22.05
C LEU A 886 -3.03 22.98 -21.04
N LYS A 887 -3.26 24.32 -21.08
CA LYS A 887 -4.29 24.97 -20.26
C LYS A 887 -4.94 26.12 -21.04
N PHE A 888 -6.26 26.09 -21.18
CA PHE A 888 -7.06 27.12 -21.87
C PHE A 888 -8.18 27.64 -20.98
#